data_e5a6c2bf1bf3ac698f897ec500bc831f
#
_entry.id   e5a6c2bf1bf3ac698f897ec500bc831f
#
_cell.length_a   1.000
_cell.length_b   1.000
_cell.length_c   1.000
_cell.angle_alpha   90.00
_cell.angle_beta   90.00
_cell.angle_gamma   90.00
#
_symmetry.space_group_name_H-M   'P 1'
#
loop_
_entity.id
_entity.type
_entity.pdbx_description
1 polymer ?
#
loop_
_entity_poly.entity_id
_entity_poly.type
_entity_poly.pdbx_seq_one_letter_code
_entity_poly.pdbx_strand_id
1 'polypeptide(L)'
;MFPLPFRELNLVTQGTFSLMSLLHQFFPEIKDLEVIDSDTYKVLFIFDGLDECRLPLNFQKNEMLSDVTETVSVDVLLTNLIKGNLLPSAHLWITTRPAAANQIPPECVAQVTEVRGFSDPQKEEYFRKRISDQSLSNKIITHMKSSRSLYIMCHIPVFCWISATVLERMLGEAEIGEIPKTLTQMFTHFLIFQIKHKDQKYHQKCDLDLPQARESILALGKLAFQQLEKGNLIFYEEDLRECGIDVREVAVYSGVCTQIFRAESGLHLGKMFSFVHLSVQEFLAALYAFLCFLDKNPTKEQTTDLSGLLNISEMSDFLKSAVDQALQSDNGHLDLFLRFLLGLSVESNQELIRGLLTHKGNSSDCQKDIVEYIKFKFEHNPSPERSINLFYCLNELHDDSLVKEIQSYMSSGRLSEAELSPAQWSALVFVLLTSEEDLEVFELQKFIKSDECFKRLLPVVREATRILVSECNLTERSCSALHTVLSSESSKLTEVDLSSNPLEDSGVKLLCAGLKSPNCKLEKLRLSDCSITEEGYAALAEALKSSHLIELDLRGNDPGASGVKLLTDVLQDPHCTLETLSLLKSEAEEACASLTEVLGPNPLLQRELDLSGKISGDSGVKQLSALLKDPHCRPERLRCVVWFLHLIFFSVVVVV
;
A
#
# COMPACT_ATOMS: atom_id res chain seq x y z
N MET A 1 -22.82 -19.90 11.24
CA MET A 1 -22.01 -18.99 10.38
C MET A 1 -22.96 -18.35 9.39
N PHE A 2 -22.97 -17.01 9.31
CA PHE A 2 -23.91 -16.21 8.50
C PHE A 2 -23.15 -15.33 7.55
N PRO A 3 -22.95 -15.71 6.28
CA PRO A 3 -22.37 -14.84 5.25
C PRO A 3 -23.42 -13.82 4.79
N LEU A 4 -23.14 -12.55 5.00
CA LEU A 4 -24.00 -11.40 4.69
C LEU A 4 -23.20 -10.41 3.81
N PRO A 5 -23.20 -10.58 2.48
CA PRO A 5 -22.52 -9.66 1.59
C PRO A 5 -23.17 -8.27 1.62
N PHE A 6 -22.37 -7.20 1.73
CA PHE A 6 -22.90 -5.82 1.74
C PHE A 6 -23.70 -5.50 0.47
N ARG A 7 -23.32 -6.04 -0.68
CA ARG A 7 -24.04 -5.89 -1.94
C ARG A 7 -25.49 -6.37 -1.89
N GLU A 8 -25.77 -7.39 -1.09
CA GLU A 8 -27.14 -7.89 -0.89
C GLU A 8 -27.87 -7.07 0.20
N LEU A 9 -27.15 -6.68 1.25
CA LEU A 9 -27.69 -5.80 2.29
C LEU A 9 -28.12 -4.43 1.75
N ASN A 10 -27.44 -3.91 0.71
CA ASN A 10 -27.83 -2.68 0.03
C ASN A 10 -29.25 -2.73 -0.58
N LEU A 11 -29.78 -3.91 -0.88
CA LEU A 11 -31.10 -4.09 -1.47
C LEU A 11 -32.23 -4.16 -0.41
N VAL A 12 -31.84 -4.29 0.86
CA VAL A 12 -32.78 -4.37 1.99
C VAL A 12 -32.93 -2.99 2.67
N THR A 13 -32.97 -1.91 1.86
CA THR A 13 -33.01 -0.53 2.40
C THR A 13 -34.40 -0.07 2.79
N GLN A 14 -35.46 -0.71 2.33
CA GLN A 14 -36.85 -0.32 2.63
C GLN A 14 -37.41 -1.18 3.74
N GLY A 15 -37.64 -0.58 4.90
CA GLY A 15 -38.29 -1.21 6.05
C GLY A 15 -37.43 -1.26 7.30
N THR A 16 -38.05 -1.73 8.38
CA THR A 16 -37.38 -2.01 9.65
C THR A 16 -37.34 -3.51 9.87
N PHE A 17 -36.22 -4.01 10.36
CA PHE A 17 -35.96 -5.42 10.57
C PHE A 17 -35.45 -5.65 11.99
N SER A 18 -35.85 -6.75 12.60
CA SER A 18 -35.12 -7.31 13.73
C SER A 18 -33.95 -8.15 13.18
N LEU A 19 -32.93 -8.40 14.02
CA LEU A 19 -31.80 -9.24 13.58
C LEU A 19 -32.28 -10.61 13.08
N MET A 20 -33.26 -11.21 13.80
CA MET A 20 -33.80 -12.52 13.38
C MET A 20 -34.55 -12.44 12.07
N SER A 21 -35.37 -11.39 11.85
CA SER A 21 -36.13 -11.24 10.61
C SER A 21 -35.21 -11.02 9.42
N LEU A 22 -34.11 -10.28 9.60
CA LEU A 22 -33.07 -10.12 8.58
C LEU A 22 -32.42 -11.48 8.26
N LEU A 23 -32.02 -12.23 9.29
CA LEU A 23 -31.40 -13.54 9.09
C LEU A 23 -32.34 -14.56 8.44
N HIS A 24 -33.62 -14.56 8.79
CA HIS A 24 -34.61 -15.43 8.16
C HIS A 24 -34.83 -15.12 6.69
N GLN A 25 -34.59 -13.86 6.26
CA GLN A 25 -34.68 -13.48 4.87
C GLN A 25 -33.51 -14.07 4.06
N PHE A 26 -32.30 -14.03 4.63
CA PHE A 26 -31.09 -14.56 3.97
C PHE A 26 -30.94 -16.08 4.12
N PHE A 27 -31.42 -16.64 5.23
CA PHE A 27 -31.25 -18.06 5.58
C PHE A 27 -32.59 -18.69 5.94
N PRO A 28 -33.38 -19.09 4.94
CA PRO A 28 -34.68 -19.74 5.18
C PRO A 28 -34.61 -21.01 6.03
N GLU A 29 -33.43 -21.64 6.09
CA GLU A 29 -33.19 -22.88 6.84
C GLU A 29 -33.27 -22.70 8.35
N ILE A 30 -33.10 -21.46 8.84
CA ILE A 30 -33.16 -21.16 10.28
C ILE A 30 -34.50 -20.58 10.75
N LYS A 31 -35.56 -20.66 9.94
CA LYS A 31 -36.87 -20.09 10.25
C LYS A 31 -37.49 -20.60 11.56
N ASP A 32 -37.10 -21.80 11.97
CA ASP A 32 -37.57 -22.43 13.20
C ASP A 32 -36.81 -21.93 14.45
N LEU A 33 -35.74 -21.13 14.26
CA LEU A 33 -34.99 -20.51 15.34
C LEU A 33 -35.64 -19.16 15.71
N GLU A 34 -36.23 -19.08 16.89
CA GLU A 34 -36.83 -17.83 17.39
C GLU A 34 -35.81 -16.82 17.88
N VAL A 35 -34.73 -17.30 18.49
CA VAL A 35 -33.63 -16.46 19.04
C VAL A 35 -32.29 -17.12 18.84
N ILE A 36 -31.27 -16.35 18.48
CA ILE A 36 -29.89 -16.79 18.49
C ILE A 36 -29.28 -16.47 19.86
N ASP A 37 -29.03 -17.53 20.62
CA ASP A 37 -28.33 -17.43 21.90
C ASP A 37 -26.82 -17.60 21.64
N SER A 38 -26.08 -16.49 21.73
CA SER A 38 -24.63 -16.46 21.50
C SER A 38 -23.83 -17.10 22.65
N ASP A 39 -24.44 -17.33 23.81
CA ASP A 39 -23.81 -18.00 24.94
C ASP A 39 -23.86 -19.53 24.79
N THR A 40 -24.87 -20.02 24.08
CA THR A 40 -25.01 -21.45 23.78
C THR A 40 -24.29 -21.86 22.48
N TYR A 41 -24.22 -20.96 21.48
CA TYR A 41 -23.64 -21.25 20.17
C TYR A 41 -22.52 -20.27 19.82
N LYS A 42 -21.43 -20.78 19.21
CA LYS A 42 -20.41 -19.92 18.59
C LYS A 42 -20.98 -19.35 17.28
N VAL A 43 -21.32 -18.07 17.31
CA VAL A 43 -21.89 -17.34 16.17
C VAL A 43 -20.79 -16.59 15.44
N LEU A 44 -20.74 -16.72 14.11
CA LEU A 44 -19.83 -15.99 13.23
C LEU A 44 -20.64 -15.32 12.12
N PHE A 45 -20.55 -14.00 12.03
CA PHE A 45 -21.03 -13.23 10.89
C PHE A 45 -19.89 -12.91 9.95
N ILE A 46 -20.10 -13.08 8.65
CA ILE A 46 -19.13 -12.74 7.60
C ILE A 46 -19.77 -11.65 6.74
N PHE A 47 -19.29 -10.42 6.89
CA PHE A 47 -19.70 -9.29 6.07
C PHE A 47 -18.69 -9.13 4.92
N ASP A 48 -19.11 -9.50 3.72
CA ASP A 48 -18.22 -9.48 2.55
C ASP A 48 -18.39 -8.19 1.75
N GLY A 49 -17.28 -7.48 1.47
CA GLY A 49 -17.23 -6.32 0.61
C GLY A 49 -17.76 -5.02 1.24
N LEU A 50 -17.20 -4.56 2.35
CA LEU A 50 -17.57 -3.26 2.96
C LEU A 50 -17.41 -2.09 1.99
N ASP A 51 -16.44 -2.13 1.09
CA ASP A 51 -16.23 -1.15 0.03
C ASP A 51 -17.39 -1.09 -1.00
N GLU A 52 -18.24 -2.11 -1.04
CA GLU A 52 -19.48 -2.16 -1.84
C GLU A 52 -20.71 -1.62 -1.08
N CYS A 53 -20.54 -1.28 0.21
CA CYS A 53 -21.64 -0.84 1.08
C CYS A 53 -22.14 0.55 0.68
N ARG A 54 -23.45 0.67 0.46
CA ARG A 54 -24.16 1.95 0.22
C ARG A 54 -24.93 2.44 1.45
N LEU A 55 -24.94 1.66 2.53
CA LEU A 55 -25.55 2.06 3.80
C LEU A 55 -24.65 3.09 4.50
N PRO A 56 -25.20 4.09 5.17
CA PRO A 56 -24.42 5.19 5.75
C PRO A 56 -23.52 4.77 6.90
N LEU A 57 -23.76 3.62 7.54
CA LEU A 57 -22.99 3.06 8.68
C LEU A 57 -22.58 4.13 9.70
N ASN A 58 -23.60 4.83 10.25
CA ASN A 58 -23.35 5.99 11.10
C ASN A 58 -23.06 5.59 12.55
N PHE A 59 -21.81 5.24 12.84
CA PHE A 59 -21.37 4.79 14.16
C PHE A 59 -21.57 5.82 15.28
N GLN A 60 -21.64 7.12 14.97
CA GLN A 60 -21.76 8.16 15.99
C GLN A 60 -23.21 8.53 16.32
N LYS A 61 -24.12 8.44 15.34
CA LYS A 61 -25.51 8.94 15.48
C LYS A 61 -26.53 7.84 15.68
N ASN A 62 -26.23 6.60 15.28
CA ASN A 62 -27.16 5.50 15.42
C ASN A 62 -27.41 5.18 16.90
N GLU A 63 -28.69 4.99 17.23
CA GLU A 63 -29.13 4.65 18.58
C GLU A 63 -28.53 3.30 19.01
N MET A 64 -28.28 3.18 20.31
CA MET A 64 -27.80 1.94 20.90
C MET A 64 -28.91 0.90 20.93
N LEU A 65 -28.66 -0.26 20.36
CA LEU A 65 -29.58 -1.39 20.30
C LEU A 65 -28.94 -2.59 20.97
N SER A 66 -29.64 -3.17 21.95
CA SER A 66 -29.19 -4.37 22.68
C SER A 66 -30.14 -5.56 22.53
N ASP A 67 -31.37 -5.32 22.05
CA ASP A 67 -32.38 -6.36 21.88
C ASP A 67 -32.45 -6.82 20.42
N VAL A 68 -32.21 -8.10 20.19
CA VAL A 68 -32.22 -8.74 18.86
C VAL A 68 -33.59 -8.82 18.21
N THR A 69 -34.64 -8.61 18.99
CA THR A 69 -36.05 -8.64 18.54
C THR A 69 -36.58 -7.29 18.10
N GLU A 70 -35.91 -6.21 18.51
CA GLU A 70 -36.29 -4.84 18.16
C GLU A 70 -36.12 -4.58 16.66
N THR A 71 -37.08 -3.89 16.06
CA THR A 71 -37.10 -3.62 14.62
C THR A 71 -36.60 -2.23 14.32
N VAL A 72 -35.45 -2.15 13.61
CA VAL A 72 -34.79 -0.91 13.20
C VAL A 72 -34.31 -1.01 11.74
N SER A 73 -33.75 0.07 11.21
CA SER A 73 -33.13 0.02 9.88
C SER A 73 -31.91 -0.91 9.86
N VAL A 74 -31.58 -1.47 8.71
CA VAL A 74 -30.40 -2.35 8.53
C VAL A 74 -29.11 -1.63 8.94
N ASP A 75 -28.99 -0.33 8.68
CA ASP A 75 -27.87 0.50 9.09
C ASP A 75 -27.66 0.50 10.62
N VAL A 76 -28.74 0.66 11.39
CA VAL A 76 -28.71 0.61 12.87
C VAL A 76 -28.37 -0.80 13.37
N LEU A 77 -28.93 -1.84 12.76
CA LEU A 77 -28.60 -3.23 13.10
C LEU A 77 -27.10 -3.51 12.93
N LEU A 78 -26.54 -3.16 11.76
CA LEU A 78 -25.14 -3.44 11.43
C LEU A 78 -24.18 -2.67 12.33
N THR A 79 -24.43 -1.37 12.56
CA THR A 79 -23.58 -0.56 13.43
C THR A 79 -23.57 -1.06 14.87
N ASN A 80 -24.70 -1.54 15.39
CA ASN A 80 -24.78 -2.10 16.74
C ASN A 80 -24.17 -3.51 16.82
N LEU A 81 -24.27 -4.30 15.77
CA LEU A 81 -23.62 -5.61 15.71
C LEU A 81 -22.09 -5.44 15.67
N ILE A 82 -21.57 -4.49 14.85
CA ILE A 82 -20.14 -4.20 14.75
C ILE A 82 -19.58 -3.61 16.04
N LYS A 83 -20.35 -2.78 16.74
CA LYS A 83 -19.98 -2.25 18.07
C LYS A 83 -19.99 -3.30 19.19
N GLY A 84 -20.57 -4.46 18.94
CA GLY A 84 -20.78 -5.49 19.97
C GLY A 84 -21.89 -5.16 20.97
N ASN A 85 -22.78 -4.21 20.65
CA ASN A 85 -23.99 -3.92 21.45
C ASN A 85 -25.03 -5.03 21.28
N LEU A 86 -25.16 -5.57 20.07
CA LEU A 86 -25.94 -6.76 19.74
C LEU A 86 -25.02 -7.99 19.72
N LEU A 87 -25.41 -9.06 20.41
CA LEU A 87 -24.68 -10.33 20.47
C LEU A 87 -23.17 -10.15 20.77
N PRO A 88 -22.79 -9.63 21.93
CA PRO A 88 -21.40 -9.25 22.24
C PRO A 88 -20.39 -10.41 22.17
N SER A 89 -20.84 -11.66 22.27
CA SER A 89 -20.01 -12.87 22.11
C SER A 89 -19.92 -13.39 20.66
N ALA A 90 -20.63 -12.77 19.71
CA ALA A 90 -20.54 -13.14 18.32
C ALA A 90 -19.20 -12.68 17.69
N HIS A 91 -18.65 -13.50 16.83
CA HIS A 91 -17.46 -13.16 16.04
C HIS A 91 -17.88 -12.50 14.74
N LEU A 92 -17.14 -11.46 14.34
CA LEU A 92 -17.35 -10.74 13.10
C LEU A 92 -16.12 -10.86 12.21
N TRP A 93 -16.34 -11.18 10.95
CA TRP A 93 -15.32 -11.16 9.92
C TRP A 93 -15.78 -10.25 8.79
N ILE A 94 -15.07 -9.15 8.58
CA ILE A 94 -15.41 -8.14 7.59
C ILE A 94 -14.31 -8.11 6.55
N THR A 95 -14.67 -8.25 5.27
CA THR A 95 -13.74 -8.07 4.16
C THR A 95 -13.94 -6.69 3.56
N THR A 96 -12.83 -6.06 3.14
CA THR A 96 -12.87 -4.73 2.51
C THR A 96 -11.61 -4.44 1.72
N ARG A 97 -11.65 -3.45 0.84
CA ARG A 97 -10.45 -2.85 0.27
C ARG A 97 -9.84 -1.84 1.26
N PRO A 98 -8.51 -1.61 1.18
CA PRO A 98 -7.83 -0.71 2.12
C PRO A 98 -8.45 0.69 2.23
N ALA A 99 -8.92 1.25 1.10
CA ALA A 99 -9.52 2.59 1.06
C ALA A 99 -10.80 2.73 1.89
N ALA A 100 -11.55 1.64 2.08
CA ALA A 100 -12.81 1.66 2.84
C ALA A 100 -12.66 1.13 4.28
N ALA A 101 -11.49 0.62 4.66
CA ALA A 101 -11.25 0.04 5.98
C ALA A 101 -11.49 1.04 7.13
N ASN A 102 -11.20 2.33 6.89
CA ASN A 102 -11.40 3.42 7.87
C ASN A 102 -12.87 3.77 8.13
N GLN A 103 -13.83 3.21 7.39
CA GLN A 103 -15.25 3.37 7.68
C GLN A 103 -15.64 2.70 9.01
N ILE A 104 -14.89 1.69 9.45
CA ILE A 104 -15.12 1.05 10.76
C ILE A 104 -14.20 1.70 11.79
N PRO A 105 -14.77 2.18 12.93
CA PRO A 105 -13.97 2.76 13.99
C PRO A 105 -12.92 1.78 14.51
N PRO A 106 -11.65 2.20 14.71
CA PRO A 106 -10.57 1.32 15.16
C PRO A 106 -10.87 0.57 16.48
N GLU A 107 -11.66 1.20 17.37
CA GLU A 107 -12.08 0.61 18.65
C GLU A 107 -13.00 -0.60 18.48
N CYS A 108 -13.63 -0.77 17.32
CA CYS A 108 -14.48 -1.92 17.00
C CYS A 108 -13.69 -3.09 16.35
N VAL A 109 -12.40 -2.90 16.08
CA VAL A 109 -11.56 -3.87 15.35
C VAL A 109 -10.56 -4.54 16.28
N ALA A 110 -10.67 -5.85 16.44
CA ALA A 110 -9.74 -6.63 17.27
C ALA A 110 -8.45 -6.99 16.51
N GLN A 111 -8.54 -7.27 15.22
CA GLN A 111 -7.41 -7.66 14.38
C GLN A 111 -7.64 -7.26 12.93
N VAL A 112 -6.62 -6.70 12.28
CA VAL A 112 -6.59 -6.44 10.85
C VAL A 112 -5.64 -7.43 10.19
N THR A 113 -6.05 -7.99 9.06
CA THR A 113 -5.22 -8.85 8.21
C THR A 113 -5.27 -8.33 6.78
N GLU A 114 -4.12 -8.22 6.13
CA GLU A 114 -4.01 -7.78 4.75
C GLU A 114 -3.65 -8.94 3.83
N VAL A 115 -4.44 -9.10 2.75
CA VAL A 115 -4.10 -10.02 1.66
C VAL A 115 -3.27 -9.23 0.65
N ARG A 116 -1.96 -9.44 0.68
CA ARG A 116 -1.02 -8.79 -0.25
C ARG A 116 -1.10 -9.42 -1.64
N GLY A 117 -0.76 -8.61 -2.65
CA GLY A 117 -0.58 -9.09 -4.00
C GLY A 117 0.63 -10.01 -4.20
N PHE A 118 0.92 -10.36 -5.44
CA PHE A 118 2.03 -11.25 -5.77
C PHE A 118 3.40 -10.60 -5.53
N SER A 119 4.28 -11.32 -4.84
CA SER A 119 5.72 -11.02 -4.80
C SER A 119 6.37 -11.36 -6.16
N ASP A 120 7.59 -10.87 -6.42
CA ASP A 120 8.28 -11.13 -7.69
C ASP A 120 8.43 -12.62 -8.01
N PRO A 121 8.83 -13.51 -7.08
CA PRO A 121 8.81 -14.95 -7.31
C PRO A 121 7.42 -15.50 -7.65
N GLN A 122 6.36 -15.00 -7.01
CA GLN A 122 4.99 -15.43 -7.26
C GLN A 122 4.48 -14.97 -8.62
N LYS A 123 4.87 -13.77 -9.10
CA LYS A 123 4.57 -13.29 -10.45
C LYS A 123 5.18 -14.24 -11.49
N GLU A 124 6.47 -14.57 -11.36
CA GLU A 124 7.12 -15.50 -12.27
C GLU A 124 6.50 -16.90 -12.23
N GLU A 125 6.22 -17.41 -11.04
CA GLU A 125 5.55 -18.70 -10.86
C GLU A 125 4.18 -18.71 -11.54
N TYR A 126 3.42 -17.61 -11.43
CA TYR A 126 2.14 -17.45 -12.10
C TYR A 126 2.28 -17.57 -13.62
N PHE A 127 3.21 -16.82 -14.25
CA PHE A 127 3.44 -16.87 -15.70
C PHE A 127 3.88 -18.26 -16.15
N ARG A 128 4.78 -18.93 -15.39
CA ARG A 128 5.24 -20.30 -15.68
C ARG A 128 4.13 -21.35 -15.58
N LYS A 129 3.20 -21.19 -14.65
CA LYS A 129 2.05 -22.10 -14.50
C LYS A 129 0.94 -21.82 -15.51
N ARG A 130 0.72 -20.55 -15.85
CA ARG A 130 -0.37 -20.12 -16.74
C ARG A 130 -0.08 -20.42 -18.20
N ILE A 131 1.19 -20.35 -18.61
CA ILE A 131 1.65 -20.51 -19.99
C ILE A 131 2.38 -21.86 -20.10
N SER A 132 1.79 -22.77 -20.89
CA SER A 132 2.28 -24.15 -21.01
C SER A 132 3.64 -24.26 -21.71
N ASP A 133 3.91 -23.38 -22.69
CA ASP A 133 5.21 -23.31 -23.39
C ASP A 133 6.22 -22.54 -22.53
N GLN A 134 7.23 -23.26 -22.03
CA GLN A 134 8.29 -22.70 -21.18
C GLN A 134 9.16 -21.65 -21.91
N SER A 135 9.38 -21.82 -23.23
CA SER A 135 10.13 -20.85 -24.01
C SER A 135 9.38 -19.54 -24.12
N LEU A 136 8.07 -19.61 -24.40
CA LEU A 136 7.18 -18.45 -24.48
C LEU A 136 7.03 -17.79 -23.11
N SER A 137 6.87 -18.56 -22.04
CA SER A 137 6.79 -18.06 -20.66
C SER A 137 8.04 -17.27 -20.29
N ASN A 138 9.23 -17.77 -20.61
CA ASN A 138 10.48 -17.05 -20.34
C ASN A 138 10.59 -15.74 -21.14
N LYS A 139 10.15 -15.73 -22.42
CA LYS A 139 10.12 -14.50 -23.24
C LYS A 139 9.17 -13.45 -22.62
N ILE A 140 7.99 -13.87 -22.15
CA ILE A 140 7.02 -12.99 -21.50
C ILE A 140 7.60 -12.43 -20.21
N ILE A 141 8.20 -13.25 -19.35
CA ILE A 141 8.82 -12.79 -18.10
C ILE A 141 9.94 -11.79 -18.40
N THR A 142 10.79 -12.05 -19.39
CA THR A 142 11.87 -11.13 -19.81
C THR A 142 11.29 -9.80 -20.29
N HIS A 143 10.25 -9.82 -21.13
CA HIS A 143 9.59 -8.61 -21.61
C HIS A 143 8.98 -7.82 -20.44
N MET A 144 8.26 -8.49 -19.54
CA MET A 144 7.66 -7.85 -18.37
C MET A 144 8.71 -7.18 -17.48
N LYS A 145 9.84 -7.84 -17.25
CA LYS A 145 10.96 -7.27 -16.49
C LYS A 145 11.57 -6.05 -17.19
N SER A 146 11.67 -6.06 -18.51
CA SER A 146 12.17 -4.90 -19.28
C SER A 146 11.21 -3.70 -19.26
N SER A 147 9.91 -3.92 -19.04
CA SER A 147 8.91 -2.87 -18.82
C SER A 147 8.57 -2.80 -17.33
N ARG A 148 9.45 -2.18 -16.54
CA ARG A 148 9.35 -2.17 -15.07
C ARG A 148 7.99 -1.64 -14.57
N SER A 149 7.43 -0.63 -15.22
CA SER A 149 6.10 -0.09 -14.89
C SER A 149 5.01 -1.16 -14.97
N LEU A 150 5.00 -1.99 -16.02
CA LEU A 150 4.06 -3.11 -16.15
C LEU A 150 4.34 -4.20 -15.12
N TYR A 151 5.62 -4.50 -14.86
CA TYR A 151 6.00 -5.53 -13.91
C TYR A 151 5.59 -5.19 -12.48
N ILE A 152 5.74 -3.91 -12.07
CA ILE A 152 5.27 -3.42 -10.77
C ILE A 152 3.75 -3.60 -10.66
N MET A 153 2.99 -3.21 -11.68
CA MET A 153 1.54 -3.35 -11.67
C MET A 153 1.08 -4.82 -11.52
N CYS A 154 1.90 -5.77 -11.93
CA CYS A 154 1.64 -7.20 -11.78
C CYS A 154 1.71 -7.72 -10.34
N HIS A 155 1.94 -6.86 -9.32
CA HIS A 155 1.67 -7.25 -7.93
C HIS A 155 0.17 -7.58 -7.73
N ILE A 156 -0.71 -6.99 -8.53
CA ILE A 156 -2.14 -7.30 -8.54
C ILE A 156 -2.39 -8.49 -9.48
N PRO A 157 -2.96 -9.62 -8.98
CA PRO A 157 -3.13 -10.85 -9.77
C PRO A 157 -3.88 -10.66 -11.10
N VAL A 158 -4.87 -9.75 -11.15
CA VAL A 158 -5.61 -9.49 -12.39
C VAL A 158 -4.73 -8.86 -13.47
N PHE A 159 -3.75 -8.04 -13.11
CA PHE A 159 -2.81 -7.51 -14.10
C PHE A 159 -1.88 -8.60 -14.65
N CYS A 160 -1.47 -9.57 -13.82
CA CYS A 160 -0.76 -10.76 -14.30
C CYS A 160 -1.61 -11.53 -15.31
N TRP A 161 -2.90 -11.71 -15.02
CA TRP A 161 -3.81 -12.41 -15.91
C TRP A 161 -4.03 -11.68 -17.25
N ILE A 162 -4.27 -10.36 -17.23
CA ILE A 162 -4.41 -9.54 -18.44
C ILE A 162 -3.12 -9.59 -19.27
N SER A 163 -1.97 -9.37 -18.64
CA SER A 163 -0.67 -9.40 -19.30
C SER A 163 -0.36 -10.78 -19.89
N ALA A 164 -0.63 -11.86 -19.16
CA ALA A 164 -0.47 -13.21 -19.69
C ALA A 164 -1.35 -13.44 -20.92
N THR A 165 -2.63 -13.05 -20.86
CA THR A 165 -3.59 -13.23 -21.96
C THR A 165 -3.19 -12.46 -23.22
N VAL A 166 -2.68 -11.23 -23.07
CA VAL A 166 -2.24 -10.38 -24.19
C VAL A 166 -0.93 -10.88 -24.76
N LEU A 167 0.09 -11.08 -23.92
CA LEU A 167 1.45 -11.42 -24.36
C LEU A 167 1.55 -12.85 -24.89
N GLU A 168 0.75 -13.80 -24.39
CA GLU A 168 0.66 -15.16 -24.92
C GLU A 168 0.24 -15.16 -26.39
N ARG A 169 -0.73 -14.31 -26.76
CA ARG A 169 -1.16 -14.16 -28.16
C ARG A 169 -0.16 -13.42 -29.01
N MET A 170 0.34 -12.28 -28.54
CA MET A 170 1.26 -11.44 -29.32
C MET A 170 2.63 -12.10 -29.59
N LEU A 171 3.15 -12.86 -28.63
CA LEU A 171 4.44 -13.52 -28.73
C LEU A 171 4.38 -14.97 -29.22
N GLY A 172 3.18 -15.61 -29.13
CA GLY A 172 2.94 -16.99 -29.54
C GLY A 172 2.39 -17.12 -30.97
N GLU A 173 1.45 -16.28 -31.32
CA GLU A 173 0.94 -16.16 -32.69
C GLU A 173 1.69 -15.01 -33.33
N ALA A 174 2.37 -15.17 -34.43
CA ALA A 174 3.15 -14.12 -35.10
C ALA A 174 2.24 -12.94 -35.57
N GLU A 175 1.45 -12.38 -34.66
CA GLU A 175 0.71 -11.15 -34.88
C GLU A 175 1.71 -9.98 -34.98
N ILE A 176 1.68 -9.32 -36.12
CA ILE A 176 2.56 -8.19 -36.44
C ILE A 176 2.06 -6.97 -35.66
N GLY A 177 2.72 -6.66 -34.55
CA GLY A 177 2.43 -5.47 -33.76
C GLY A 177 3.52 -5.15 -32.77
N GLU A 178 3.59 -3.90 -32.32
CA GLU A 178 4.51 -3.49 -31.26
C GLU A 178 4.03 -4.10 -29.92
N ILE A 179 4.94 -4.76 -29.20
CA ILE A 179 4.62 -5.38 -27.91
C ILE A 179 4.30 -4.26 -26.90
N PRO A 180 3.19 -4.37 -26.13
CA PRO A 180 2.78 -3.33 -25.21
C PRO A 180 3.85 -3.01 -24.16
N LYS A 181 4.12 -1.71 -23.97
CA LYS A 181 5.07 -1.17 -22.99
C LYS A 181 4.39 -0.37 -21.89
N THR A 182 3.16 0.11 -22.14
CA THR A 182 2.36 0.88 -21.18
C THR A 182 1.12 0.13 -20.76
N LEU A 183 0.53 0.57 -19.65
CA LEU A 183 -0.69 -0.03 -19.14
C LEU A 183 -1.87 0.16 -20.12
N THR A 184 -1.99 1.35 -20.71
CA THR A 184 -3.04 1.66 -21.67
C THR A 184 -2.93 0.77 -22.91
N GLN A 185 -1.72 0.55 -23.44
CA GLN A 185 -1.50 -0.38 -24.55
C GLN A 185 -1.95 -1.79 -24.19
N MET A 186 -1.60 -2.26 -23.00
CA MET A 186 -1.97 -3.59 -22.53
C MET A 186 -3.49 -3.78 -22.48
N PHE A 187 -4.21 -2.81 -21.89
CA PHE A 187 -5.67 -2.86 -21.81
C PHE A 187 -6.36 -2.69 -23.17
N THR A 188 -5.79 -1.88 -24.04
CA THR A 188 -6.28 -1.71 -25.41
C THR A 188 -6.21 -3.02 -26.20
N HIS A 189 -5.06 -3.71 -26.17
CA HIS A 189 -4.93 -5.03 -26.79
C HIS A 189 -5.85 -6.06 -26.14
N PHE A 190 -5.98 -6.04 -24.81
CA PHE A 190 -6.91 -6.91 -24.11
C PHE A 190 -8.35 -6.73 -24.61
N LEU A 191 -8.83 -5.49 -24.72
CA LEU A 191 -10.17 -5.19 -25.25
C LEU A 191 -10.33 -5.69 -26.69
N ILE A 192 -9.37 -5.40 -27.57
CA ILE A 192 -9.39 -5.85 -28.98
C ILE A 192 -9.47 -7.39 -29.05
N PHE A 193 -8.71 -8.09 -28.22
CA PHE A 193 -8.74 -9.57 -28.21
C PHE A 193 -10.07 -10.13 -27.70
N GLN A 194 -10.70 -9.47 -26.72
CA GLN A 194 -12.02 -9.88 -26.24
C GLN A 194 -13.08 -9.70 -27.34
N ILE A 195 -13.02 -8.63 -28.12
CA ILE A 195 -13.92 -8.40 -29.26
C ILE A 195 -13.70 -9.42 -30.35
N LYS A 196 -12.43 -9.67 -30.77
CA LYS A 196 -12.09 -10.71 -31.78
C LYS A 196 -12.60 -12.08 -31.39
N HIS A 197 -12.48 -12.46 -30.11
CA HIS A 197 -12.94 -13.77 -29.63
C HIS A 197 -14.47 -13.93 -29.72
N LYS A 198 -15.22 -12.83 -29.57
CA LYS A 198 -16.66 -12.75 -29.78
C LYS A 198 -17.04 -13.12 -31.20
N ASP A 199 -16.42 -12.44 -32.17
CA ASP A 199 -16.78 -12.57 -33.57
C ASP A 199 -16.48 -13.98 -34.10
N GLN A 200 -15.36 -14.59 -33.71
CA GLN A 200 -15.02 -15.97 -34.05
C GLN A 200 -16.03 -16.99 -33.52
N LYS A 201 -16.51 -16.80 -32.28
CA LYS A 201 -17.40 -17.78 -31.63
C LYS A 201 -18.83 -17.73 -32.14
N TYR A 202 -19.33 -16.56 -32.54
CA TYR A 202 -20.75 -16.37 -32.87
C TYR A 202 -21.02 -16.07 -34.35
N HIS A 203 -20.05 -15.54 -35.12
CA HIS A 203 -20.28 -15.09 -36.50
C HIS A 203 -19.43 -15.79 -37.55
N GLN A 204 -18.49 -16.67 -37.20
CA GLN A 204 -17.59 -17.39 -38.14
C GLN A 204 -16.84 -16.46 -39.13
N LYS A 205 -16.76 -15.16 -38.87
CA LYS A 205 -16.04 -14.18 -39.69
C LYS A 205 -14.64 -13.94 -39.11
N CYS A 206 -13.65 -13.96 -40.00
CA CYS A 206 -12.24 -13.72 -39.61
C CYS A 206 -11.87 -12.23 -39.49
N ASP A 207 -12.70 -11.33 -40.02
CA ASP A 207 -12.44 -9.89 -40.02
C ASP A 207 -13.18 -9.21 -38.88
N LEU A 208 -12.44 -8.43 -38.10
CA LEU A 208 -12.94 -7.67 -36.95
C LEU A 208 -13.79 -6.51 -37.45
N ASP A 209 -15.10 -6.53 -37.19
CA ASP A 209 -16.00 -5.40 -37.47
C ASP A 209 -16.00 -4.46 -36.22
N LEU A 210 -14.91 -3.70 -36.05
CA LEU A 210 -14.79 -2.70 -34.98
C LEU A 210 -15.93 -1.65 -35.00
N PRO A 211 -16.42 -1.16 -36.16
CA PRO A 211 -17.60 -0.30 -36.22
C PRO A 211 -18.86 -0.93 -35.62
N GLN A 212 -19.10 -2.20 -35.84
CA GLN A 212 -20.26 -2.91 -35.26
C GLN A 212 -20.12 -3.14 -33.76
N ALA A 213 -18.90 -3.37 -33.29
CA ALA A 213 -18.61 -3.50 -31.85
C ALA A 213 -18.67 -2.15 -31.09
N ARG A 214 -18.56 -1.02 -31.81
CA ARG A 214 -18.48 0.32 -31.23
C ARG A 214 -19.70 0.67 -30.36
N GLU A 215 -20.89 0.34 -30.80
CA GLU A 215 -22.14 0.62 -30.06
C GLU A 215 -22.17 -0.09 -28.71
N SER A 216 -21.77 -1.34 -28.70
CA SER A 216 -21.66 -2.15 -27.47
C SER A 216 -20.59 -1.61 -26.53
N ILE A 217 -19.44 -1.20 -27.06
CA ILE A 217 -18.33 -0.62 -26.27
C ILE A 217 -18.76 0.71 -25.67
N LEU A 218 -19.47 1.57 -26.42
CA LEU A 218 -19.99 2.83 -25.92
C LEU A 218 -21.03 2.62 -24.80
N ALA A 219 -21.92 1.65 -24.94
CA ALA A 219 -22.90 1.33 -23.91
C ALA A 219 -22.23 0.84 -22.61
N LEU A 220 -21.26 -0.09 -22.72
CA LEU A 220 -20.47 -0.56 -21.57
C LEU A 220 -19.59 0.54 -20.98
N GLY A 221 -19.01 1.37 -21.82
CA GLY A 221 -18.21 2.52 -21.38
C GLY A 221 -19.05 3.59 -20.68
N LYS A 222 -20.28 3.86 -21.15
CA LYS A 222 -21.24 4.75 -20.49
C LYS A 222 -21.59 4.22 -19.09
N LEU A 223 -21.90 2.94 -18.99
CA LEU A 223 -22.14 2.29 -17.70
C LEU A 223 -20.93 2.44 -16.78
N ALA A 224 -19.74 2.11 -17.27
CA ALA A 224 -18.51 2.19 -16.50
C ALA A 224 -18.24 3.62 -15.97
N PHE A 225 -18.45 4.63 -16.83
CA PHE A 225 -18.26 6.03 -16.50
C PHE A 225 -19.25 6.50 -15.43
N GLN A 226 -20.54 6.21 -15.59
CA GLN A 226 -21.58 6.59 -14.61
C GLN A 226 -21.38 5.91 -13.26
N GLN A 227 -20.98 4.64 -13.26
CA GLN A 227 -20.74 3.93 -12.01
C GLN A 227 -19.43 4.37 -11.34
N LEU A 228 -18.39 4.73 -12.10
CA LEU A 228 -17.16 5.31 -11.58
C LEU A 228 -17.42 6.66 -10.89
N GLU A 229 -18.23 7.52 -11.53
CA GLU A 229 -18.63 8.81 -10.99
C GLU A 229 -19.41 8.69 -9.69
N LYS A 230 -20.30 7.70 -9.59
CA LYS A 230 -21.05 7.37 -8.36
C LYS A 230 -20.19 6.65 -7.30
N GLY A 231 -18.97 6.24 -7.62
CA GLY A 231 -18.12 5.42 -6.75
C GLY A 231 -18.62 3.97 -6.57
N ASN A 232 -19.49 3.49 -7.47
CA ASN A 232 -20.08 2.16 -7.36
C ASN A 232 -19.22 1.10 -8.04
N LEU A 233 -18.99 -0.01 -7.35
CA LEU A 233 -18.31 -1.19 -7.86
C LEU A 233 -19.28 -2.23 -8.40
N ILE A 234 -20.49 -2.23 -7.90
CA ILE A 234 -21.59 -3.08 -8.35
C ILE A 234 -22.74 -2.24 -8.89
N PHE A 235 -23.47 -2.82 -9.81
CA PHE A 235 -24.65 -2.20 -10.43
C PHE A 235 -25.74 -3.25 -10.67
N TYR A 236 -26.95 -2.77 -10.91
CA TYR A 236 -28.15 -3.57 -10.96
C TYR A 236 -28.81 -3.48 -12.34
N GLU A 237 -29.86 -4.24 -12.56
CA GLU A 237 -30.58 -4.27 -13.84
C GLU A 237 -31.06 -2.89 -14.31
N GLU A 238 -31.38 -2.00 -13.37
CA GLU A 238 -31.81 -0.63 -13.67
C GLU A 238 -30.67 0.19 -14.29
N ASP A 239 -29.47 0.12 -13.72
CA ASP A 239 -28.27 0.79 -14.23
C ASP A 239 -27.95 0.35 -15.68
N LEU A 240 -28.15 -0.95 -15.97
CA LEU A 240 -27.96 -1.48 -17.33
C LEU A 240 -28.98 -0.90 -18.33
N ARG A 241 -30.27 -0.84 -17.92
CA ARG A 241 -31.33 -0.30 -18.76
C ARG A 241 -31.15 1.18 -19.05
N GLU A 242 -30.70 1.97 -18.08
CA GLU A 242 -30.35 3.39 -18.24
C GLU A 242 -29.24 3.61 -19.28
N CYS A 243 -28.33 2.64 -19.40
CA CYS A 243 -27.26 2.67 -20.39
C CYS A 243 -27.65 2.07 -21.75
N GLY A 244 -28.92 1.61 -21.91
CA GLY A 244 -29.38 0.99 -23.15
C GLY A 244 -28.91 -0.45 -23.35
N ILE A 245 -28.45 -1.13 -22.29
CA ILE A 245 -28.01 -2.53 -22.33
C ILE A 245 -29.19 -3.45 -22.00
N ASP A 246 -29.56 -4.33 -22.94
CA ASP A 246 -30.59 -5.36 -22.66
C ASP A 246 -30.00 -6.42 -21.70
N VAL A 247 -30.67 -6.62 -20.58
CA VAL A 247 -30.29 -7.59 -19.54
C VAL A 247 -30.19 -9.01 -20.11
N ARG A 248 -30.97 -9.34 -21.16
CA ARG A 248 -30.88 -10.64 -21.86
C ARG A 248 -29.60 -10.77 -22.68
N GLU A 249 -29.12 -9.66 -23.23
CA GLU A 249 -27.86 -9.61 -23.98
C GLU A 249 -26.65 -9.64 -23.05
N VAL A 250 -26.79 -9.27 -21.76
CA VAL A 250 -25.73 -9.43 -20.76
C VAL A 250 -25.27 -10.88 -20.66
N ALA A 251 -26.20 -11.85 -20.83
CA ALA A 251 -25.84 -13.26 -20.91
C ALA A 251 -24.96 -13.56 -22.14
N VAL A 252 -25.17 -12.83 -23.25
CA VAL A 252 -24.34 -12.90 -24.45
C VAL A 252 -23.02 -12.14 -24.23
N TYR A 253 -23.05 -10.99 -23.55
CA TYR A 253 -21.84 -10.27 -23.12
C TYR A 253 -21.08 -11.04 -22.06
N SER A 254 -21.73 -11.69 -21.09
CA SER A 254 -21.08 -12.57 -20.11
C SER A 254 -20.55 -13.86 -20.75
N GLY A 255 -21.16 -14.35 -21.84
CA GLY A 255 -20.67 -15.49 -22.60
C GLY A 255 -19.50 -15.18 -23.55
N VAL A 256 -19.36 -13.91 -23.93
CA VAL A 256 -18.37 -13.42 -24.91
C VAL A 256 -17.34 -12.50 -24.29
N CYS A 257 -17.77 -11.68 -23.32
CA CYS A 257 -16.96 -10.79 -22.51
C CYS A 257 -16.95 -11.25 -21.04
N THR A 258 -17.03 -12.56 -20.77
CA THR A 258 -16.99 -13.12 -19.40
C THR A 258 -15.82 -12.61 -18.59
N GLN A 259 -14.81 -12.12 -19.26
CA GLN A 259 -13.60 -11.57 -18.65
C GLN A 259 -13.67 -10.07 -18.40
N ILE A 260 -14.68 -9.34 -18.92
CA ILE A 260 -14.88 -7.90 -18.71
C ILE A 260 -16.01 -7.66 -17.72
N PHE A 261 -16.99 -8.57 -17.69
CA PHE A 261 -18.26 -8.36 -17.04
C PHE A 261 -18.77 -9.62 -16.39
N ARG A 262 -19.09 -9.58 -15.12
CA ARG A 262 -19.60 -10.70 -14.35
C ARG A 262 -21.03 -10.43 -13.90
N ALA A 263 -21.93 -11.38 -14.13
CA ALA A 263 -23.27 -11.39 -13.57
C ALA A 263 -23.29 -12.32 -12.35
N GLU A 264 -23.69 -11.81 -11.21
CA GLU A 264 -23.93 -12.59 -10.00
C GLU A 264 -25.43 -12.55 -9.67
N SER A 265 -25.99 -13.68 -9.29
CA SER A 265 -27.35 -13.75 -8.77
C SER A 265 -27.26 -13.74 -7.25
N GLY A 266 -27.80 -12.71 -6.63
CA GLY A 266 -27.98 -12.66 -5.18
C GLY A 266 -28.96 -13.72 -4.71
N LEU A 267 -28.86 -14.12 -3.45
CA LEU A 267 -29.67 -15.19 -2.87
C LEU A 267 -31.18 -14.96 -3.00
N HIS A 268 -31.66 -13.70 -3.00
CA HIS A 268 -33.09 -13.41 -3.02
C HIS A 268 -33.56 -12.12 -3.74
N LEU A 269 -32.65 -11.25 -4.21
CA LEU A 269 -33.02 -9.86 -4.51
C LEU A 269 -32.74 -9.43 -5.97
N GLY A 270 -32.52 -10.36 -6.90
CA GLY A 270 -32.33 -10.03 -8.30
C GLY A 270 -30.90 -10.21 -8.79
N LYS A 271 -30.65 -9.83 -10.04
CA LYS A 271 -29.33 -9.98 -10.67
C LYS A 271 -28.47 -8.76 -10.40
N MET A 272 -27.30 -8.98 -9.84
CA MET A 272 -26.26 -7.98 -9.65
C MET A 272 -25.15 -8.19 -10.67
N PHE A 273 -24.45 -7.13 -10.99
CA PHE A 273 -23.41 -7.12 -12.02
C PHE A 273 -22.21 -6.33 -11.50
N SER A 274 -21.02 -6.77 -11.88
CA SER A 274 -19.78 -6.05 -11.66
C SER A 274 -18.86 -6.25 -12.85
N PHE A 275 -17.97 -5.29 -13.11
CA PHE A 275 -16.84 -5.57 -13.98
C PHE A 275 -15.93 -6.61 -13.33
N VAL A 276 -15.18 -7.34 -14.14
CA VAL A 276 -14.25 -8.38 -13.64
C VAL A 276 -13.25 -7.78 -12.65
N HIS A 277 -12.89 -6.51 -12.86
CA HIS A 277 -12.02 -5.75 -11.97
C HIS A 277 -12.27 -4.25 -12.16
N LEU A 278 -12.03 -3.46 -11.07
CA LEU A 278 -12.15 -2.00 -11.12
C LEU A 278 -11.32 -1.36 -12.24
N SER A 279 -10.11 -1.83 -12.48
CA SER A 279 -9.26 -1.31 -13.55
C SER A 279 -9.86 -1.46 -14.96
N VAL A 280 -10.68 -2.50 -15.20
CA VAL A 280 -11.41 -2.65 -16.46
C VAL A 280 -12.54 -1.63 -16.54
N GLN A 281 -13.22 -1.35 -15.43
CA GLN A 281 -14.22 -0.30 -15.33
C GLN A 281 -13.60 1.07 -15.62
N GLU A 282 -12.48 1.40 -14.98
CA GLU A 282 -11.76 2.68 -15.17
C GLU A 282 -11.25 2.84 -16.61
N PHE A 283 -10.74 1.76 -17.21
CA PHE A 283 -10.32 1.78 -18.62
C PHE A 283 -11.50 2.04 -19.58
N LEU A 284 -12.62 1.34 -19.40
CA LEU A 284 -13.81 1.53 -20.24
C LEU A 284 -14.43 2.92 -20.01
N ALA A 285 -14.41 3.44 -18.79
CA ALA A 285 -14.85 4.80 -18.47
C ALA A 285 -13.98 5.84 -19.17
N ALA A 286 -12.66 5.68 -19.15
CA ALA A 286 -11.72 6.55 -19.84
C ALA A 286 -11.90 6.50 -21.36
N LEU A 287 -12.09 5.31 -21.92
CA LEU A 287 -12.36 5.11 -23.34
C LEU A 287 -13.67 5.80 -23.75
N TYR A 288 -14.73 5.67 -22.95
CA TYR A 288 -16.00 6.35 -23.20
C TYR A 288 -15.85 7.88 -23.19
N ALA A 289 -15.21 8.43 -22.16
CA ALA A 289 -14.96 9.85 -22.06
C ALA A 289 -14.18 10.38 -23.29
N PHE A 290 -13.14 9.65 -23.69
CA PHE A 290 -12.33 9.99 -24.86
C PHE A 290 -13.11 9.94 -26.16
N LEU A 291 -13.91 8.89 -26.39
CA LEU A 291 -14.75 8.75 -27.59
C LEU A 291 -15.85 9.83 -27.65
N CYS A 292 -16.53 10.12 -26.53
CA CYS A 292 -17.53 11.18 -26.46
C CYS A 292 -16.92 12.56 -26.75
N PHE A 293 -15.73 12.85 -26.25
CA PHE A 293 -15.02 14.08 -26.55
C PHE A 293 -14.74 14.21 -28.06
N LEU A 294 -14.24 13.14 -28.71
CA LEU A 294 -13.95 13.13 -30.14
C LEU A 294 -15.21 13.26 -31.01
N ASP A 295 -16.31 12.66 -30.59
CA ASP A 295 -17.59 12.71 -31.30
C ASP A 295 -18.31 14.06 -31.15
N LYS A 296 -17.81 14.95 -30.30
CA LYS A 296 -18.44 16.24 -29.94
C LYS A 296 -19.93 16.10 -29.56
N ASN A 297 -20.24 15.01 -28.85
CA ASN A 297 -21.55 14.73 -28.30
C ASN A 297 -21.63 15.20 -26.83
N PRO A 298 -22.02 16.48 -26.56
CA PRO A 298 -22.23 16.92 -25.19
C PRO A 298 -23.40 16.13 -24.61
N THR A 299 -23.18 15.48 -23.48
CA THR A 299 -24.27 14.81 -22.76
C THR A 299 -25.24 15.87 -22.23
N LYS A 300 -26.51 15.76 -22.58
CA LYS A 300 -27.58 16.63 -22.05
C LYS A 300 -27.97 16.34 -20.61
N GLU A 301 -27.29 15.41 -19.96
CA GLU A 301 -27.61 14.95 -18.63
C GLU A 301 -26.75 15.66 -17.57
N GLN A 302 -27.36 15.92 -16.45
CA GLN A 302 -26.95 16.63 -15.25
C GLN A 302 -25.44 16.77 -14.99
N THR A 303 -25.06 18.02 -14.70
CA THR A 303 -23.73 18.48 -14.31
C THR A 303 -23.27 17.90 -12.98
N THR A 304 -22.65 16.76 -13.04
CA THR A 304 -21.76 16.27 -11.98
C THR A 304 -20.31 16.63 -12.37
N ASP A 305 -19.38 16.58 -11.42
CA ASP A 305 -18.00 17.06 -11.66
C ASP A 305 -17.30 16.33 -12.80
N LEU A 306 -17.44 14.99 -12.88
CA LEU A 306 -16.80 14.18 -13.92
C LEU A 306 -17.48 14.36 -15.29
N SER A 307 -18.80 14.50 -15.34
CA SER A 307 -19.55 14.75 -16.58
C SER A 307 -19.28 16.14 -17.15
N GLY A 308 -18.80 17.07 -16.33
CA GLY A 308 -18.32 18.38 -16.74
C GLY A 308 -17.17 18.31 -17.78
N LEU A 309 -16.34 17.25 -17.71
CA LEU A 309 -15.28 17.00 -18.69
C LEU A 309 -15.82 16.88 -20.12
N LEU A 310 -16.98 16.27 -20.31
CA LEU A 310 -17.55 16.02 -21.63
C LEU A 310 -18.07 17.29 -22.34
N ASN A 311 -18.15 18.41 -21.64
CA ASN A 311 -18.57 19.70 -22.18
C ASN A 311 -17.41 20.58 -22.65
N ILE A 312 -16.16 20.13 -22.51
CA ILE A 312 -14.97 20.86 -22.92
C ILE A 312 -14.72 20.65 -24.41
N SER A 313 -14.34 21.72 -25.13
CA SER A 313 -14.19 21.69 -26.60
C SER A 313 -12.77 21.41 -27.08
N GLU A 314 -11.77 21.85 -26.28
CA GLU A 314 -10.35 21.74 -26.65
C GLU A 314 -9.70 20.55 -25.93
N MET A 315 -8.91 19.75 -26.68
CA MET A 315 -8.26 18.53 -26.14
C MET A 315 -7.31 18.85 -24.99
N SER A 316 -6.54 19.93 -25.09
CA SER A 316 -5.60 20.34 -24.03
C SER A 316 -6.35 20.66 -22.74
N ASP A 317 -7.44 21.42 -22.81
CA ASP A 317 -8.24 21.80 -21.65
C ASP A 317 -9.00 20.59 -21.07
N PHE A 318 -9.47 19.68 -21.90
CA PHE A 318 -10.10 18.43 -21.50
C PHE A 318 -9.14 17.58 -20.64
N LEU A 319 -7.90 17.37 -21.12
CA LEU A 319 -6.91 16.58 -20.40
C LEU A 319 -6.41 17.30 -19.14
N LYS A 320 -6.21 18.65 -19.19
CA LYS A 320 -5.84 19.45 -18.01
C LYS A 320 -6.90 19.39 -16.92
N SER A 321 -8.18 19.50 -17.30
CA SER A 321 -9.29 19.38 -16.35
C SER A 321 -9.36 17.98 -15.73
N ALA A 322 -9.10 16.93 -16.50
CA ALA A 322 -9.03 15.56 -15.98
C ALA A 322 -7.89 15.39 -14.97
N VAL A 323 -6.72 16.00 -15.22
CA VAL A 323 -5.61 16.02 -14.25
C VAL A 323 -6.05 16.71 -12.95
N ASP A 324 -6.70 17.86 -13.04
CA ASP A 324 -7.15 18.60 -11.86
C ASP A 324 -8.18 17.84 -11.04
N GLN A 325 -9.16 17.22 -11.70
CA GLN A 325 -10.16 16.40 -11.02
C GLN A 325 -9.55 15.17 -10.34
N ALA A 326 -8.63 14.49 -10.99
CA ALA A 326 -7.94 13.37 -10.39
C ALA A 326 -7.10 13.78 -9.16
N LEU A 327 -6.42 14.94 -9.23
CA LEU A 327 -5.65 15.49 -8.10
C LEU A 327 -6.53 15.96 -6.94
N GLN A 328 -7.78 16.35 -7.20
CA GLN A 328 -8.75 16.76 -6.18
C GLN A 328 -9.55 15.59 -5.61
N SER A 329 -9.57 14.44 -6.33
CA SER A 329 -10.36 13.29 -5.92
C SER A 329 -9.92 12.73 -4.56
N ASP A 330 -10.87 12.36 -3.73
CA ASP A 330 -10.58 11.68 -2.47
C ASP A 330 -9.97 10.29 -2.74
N ASN A 331 -8.96 9.93 -1.96
CA ASN A 331 -8.30 8.61 -1.98
C ASN A 331 -7.75 8.14 -3.35
N GLY A 332 -7.60 9.03 -4.34
CA GLY A 332 -7.01 8.69 -5.65
C GLY A 332 -7.87 7.73 -6.50
N HIS A 333 -9.18 7.70 -6.31
CA HIS A 333 -10.07 6.80 -7.04
C HIS A 333 -10.17 7.10 -8.55
N LEU A 334 -9.68 8.26 -9.03
CA LEU A 334 -9.59 8.62 -10.45
C LEU A 334 -8.17 8.46 -11.03
N ASP A 335 -7.21 7.99 -10.25
CA ASP A 335 -5.82 7.93 -10.67
C ASP A 335 -5.61 7.04 -11.90
N LEU A 336 -6.21 5.87 -11.90
CA LEU A 336 -6.07 4.92 -12.99
C LEU A 336 -6.90 5.34 -14.22
N PHE A 337 -8.08 5.93 -13.98
CA PHE A 337 -8.89 6.58 -15.04
C PHE A 337 -8.08 7.65 -15.77
N LEU A 338 -7.40 8.55 -15.03
CA LEU A 338 -6.55 9.58 -15.61
C LEU A 338 -5.42 8.97 -16.45
N ARG A 339 -4.73 7.97 -15.94
CA ARG A 339 -3.66 7.29 -16.68
C ARG A 339 -4.14 6.72 -18.00
N PHE A 340 -5.27 6.02 -17.99
CA PHE A 340 -5.87 5.49 -19.22
C PHE A 340 -6.29 6.62 -20.19
N LEU A 341 -6.89 7.69 -19.67
CA LEU A 341 -7.34 8.80 -20.51
C LEU A 341 -6.15 9.47 -21.23
N LEU A 342 -5.08 9.76 -20.49
CA LEU A 342 -3.84 10.31 -21.05
C LEU A 342 -3.18 9.33 -22.03
N GLY A 343 -3.12 8.05 -21.70
CA GLY A 343 -2.58 7.04 -22.59
C GLY A 343 -3.38 6.93 -23.91
N LEU A 344 -4.72 7.02 -23.86
CA LEU A 344 -5.58 7.01 -25.05
C LEU A 344 -5.38 8.26 -25.94
N SER A 345 -4.92 9.37 -25.40
CA SER A 345 -4.62 10.58 -26.16
C SER A 345 -3.37 10.45 -27.05
N VAL A 346 -2.52 9.44 -26.80
CA VAL A 346 -1.29 9.19 -27.58
C VAL A 346 -1.62 8.57 -28.94
N GLU A 347 -1.00 9.08 -30.01
CA GLU A 347 -1.28 8.69 -31.39
C GLU A 347 -1.13 7.17 -31.63
N SER A 348 -0.09 6.54 -31.09
CA SER A 348 0.10 5.10 -31.24
C SER A 348 -1.05 4.26 -30.67
N ASN A 349 -1.67 4.71 -29.57
CA ASN A 349 -2.83 4.06 -28.99
C ASN A 349 -4.12 4.33 -29.76
N GLN A 350 -4.26 5.54 -30.34
CA GLN A 350 -5.37 5.87 -31.23
C GLN A 350 -5.35 5.00 -32.50
N GLU A 351 -4.18 4.71 -33.07
CA GLU A 351 -4.08 3.79 -34.22
C GLU A 351 -4.57 2.37 -33.87
N LEU A 352 -4.35 1.88 -32.65
CA LEU A 352 -4.85 0.57 -32.21
C LEU A 352 -6.38 0.50 -32.17
N ILE A 353 -7.04 1.61 -31.83
CA ILE A 353 -8.51 1.71 -31.71
C ILE A 353 -9.13 2.47 -32.89
N ARG A 354 -8.41 2.60 -34.02
CA ARG A 354 -8.82 3.41 -35.18
C ARG A 354 -10.23 3.07 -35.69
N GLY A 355 -10.63 1.79 -35.62
CA GLY A 355 -11.99 1.38 -36.03
C GLY A 355 -13.10 1.87 -35.10
N LEU A 356 -12.77 2.33 -33.89
CA LEU A 356 -13.72 2.94 -32.94
C LEU A 356 -13.77 4.45 -33.04
N LEU A 357 -12.80 5.09 -33.72
CA LEU A 357 -12.69 6.54 -33.81
C LEU A 357 -13.46 7.08 -35.04
N THR A 358 -14.21 8.16 -34.84
CA THR A 358 -14.87 8.91 -35.95
C THR A 358 -13.95 9.99 -36.52
N HIS A 359 -13.10 10.56 -35.67
CA HIS A 359 -12.16 11.63 -36.03
C HIS A 359 -10.79 11.35 -35.39
N LYS A 360 -9.71 11.77 -36.08
CA LYS A 360 -8.36 11.75 -35.44
C LYS A 360 -8.25 12.93 -34.47
N GLY A 361 -7.83 12.66 -33.26
CA GLY A 361 -7.43 13.71 -32.32
C GLY A 361 -6.14 14.39 -32.80
N ASN A 362 -6.04 15.71 -32.65
CA ASN A 362 -4.83 16.48 -32.96
C ASN A 362 -3.78 16.19 -31.84
N SER A 363 -2.63 15.59 -32.18
CA SER A 363 -1.87 14.89 -31.13
C SER A 363 -0.57 15.56 -30.65
N SER A 364 0.29 16.08 -31.52
CA SER A 364 1.66 16.40 -31.11
C SER A 364 1.81 17.64 -30.21
N ASP A 365 1.08 18.70 -30.50
CA ASP A 365 1.19 19.95 -29.71
C ASP A 365 0.43 19.83 -28.39
N CYS A 366 -0.73 19.16 -28.40
CA CYS A 366 -1.48 18.85 -27.19
C CYS A 366 -0.70 17.95 -26.21
N GLN A 367 0.05 16.97 -26.73
CA GLN A 367 0.87 16.09 -25.88
C GLN A 367 1.97 16.87 -25.13
N LYS A 368 2.63 17.81 -25.80
CA LYS A 368 3.63 18.68 -25.15
C LYS A 368 3.01 19.56 -24.07
N ASP A 369 1.88 20.20 -24.40
CA ASP A 369 1.15 21.06 -23.47
C ASP A 369 0.74 20.31 -22.20
N ILE A 370 0.25 19.08 -22.31
CA ILE A 370 -0.18 18.32 -21.14
C ILE A 370 1.02 17.81 -20.32
N VAL A 371 2.13 17.44 -20.96
CA VAL A 371 3.37 17.08 -20.28
C VAL A 371 3.90 18.26 -19.45
N GLU A 372 3.94 19.48 -20.05
CA GLU A 372 4.36 20.69 -19.32
C GLU A 372 3.39 21.01 -18.16
N TYR A 373 2.09 20.85 -18.37
CA TYR A 373 1.09 21.05 -17.34
C TYR A 373 1.26 20.06 -16.18
N ILE A 374 1.48 18.79 -16.45
CA ILE A 374 1.77 17.79 -15.41
C ILE A 374 3.04 18.16 -14.65
N LYS A 375 4.11 18.57 -15.36
CA LYS A 375 5.36 19.04 -14.73
C LYS A 375 5.11 20.25 -13.81
N PHE A 376 4.30 21.20 -14.24
CA PHE A 376 3.89 22.35 -13.41
C PHE A 376 3.13 21.90 -12.14
N LYS A 377 2.27 20.87 -12.23
CA LYS A 377 1.52 20.36 -11.06
C LYS A 377 2.41 19.73 -9.99
N PHE A 378 3.56 19.18 -10.33
CA PHE A 378 4.53 18.70 -9.34
C PHE A 378 5.00 19.82 -8.38
N GLU A 379 5.16 21.03 -8.88
CA GLU A 379 5.62 22.17 -8.06
C GLU A 379 4.58 22.58 -7.01
N HIS A 380 3.30 22.29 -7.26
CA HIS A 380 2.17 22.71 -6.45
C HIS A 380 1.51 21.56 -5.68
N ASN A 381 1.97 20.33 -5.87
CA ASN A 381 1.38 19.16 -5.21
C ASN A 381 2.31 18.58 -4.14
N PRO A 382 1.99 18.76 -2.85
CA PRO A 382 2.85 18.34 -1.75
C PRO A 382 2.80 16.84 -1.42
N SER A 383 1.82 16.07 -1.96
CA SER A 383 1.67 14.64 -1.63
C SER A 383 2.60 13.75 -2.47
N PRO A 384 3.51 12.98 -1.83
CA PRO A 384 4.37 12.04 -2.56
C PRO A 384 3.60 10.98 -3.36
N GLU A 385 2.49 10.47 -2.80
CA GLU A 385 1.68 9.43 -3.47
C GLU A 385 1.06 9.96 -4.76
N ARG A 386 0.50 11.17 -4.74
CA ARG A 386 -0.08 11.82 -5.92
C ARG A 386 0.98 12.15 -6.97
N SER A 387 2.16 12.56 -6.50
CA SER A 387 3.30 12.81 -7.39
C SER A 387 3.73 11.54 -8.12
N ILE A 388 3.79 10.39 -7.45
CA ILE A 388 4.08 9.11 -8.10
C ILE A 388 3.07 8.80 -9.19
N ASN A 389 1.77 9.05 -8.96
CA ASN A 389 0.76 8.84 -9.99
C ASN A 389 0.98 9.74 -11.22
N LEU A 390 1.34 11.01 -11.03
CA LEU A 390 1.70 11.91 -12.14
C LEU A 390 2.89 11.39 -12.95
N PHE A 391 3.87 10.72 -12.32
CA PHE A 391 4.96 10.04 -13.06
C PHE A 391 4.46 8.88 -13.89
N TYR A 392 3.55 8.07 -13.38
CA TYR A 392 2.91 7.04 -14.19
C TYR A 392 2.14 7.65 -15.38
N CYS A 393 1.53 8.84 -15.21
CA CYS A 393 0.89 9.58 -16.31
C CYS A 393 1.91 10.02 -17.36
N LEU A 394 3.09 10.55 -16.97
CA LEU A 394 4.16 10.89 -17.90
C LEU A 394 4.68 9.66 -18.65
N ASN A 395 4.77 8.51 -17.98
CA ASN A 395 5.15 7.25 -18.62
C ASN A 395 4.12 6.82 -19.69
N GLU A 396 2.81 6.94 -19.42
CA GLU A 396 1.77 6.67 -20.41
C GLU A 396 1.88 7.62 -21.62
N LEU A 397 2.30 8.88 -21.40
CA LEU A 397 2.57 9.88 -22.45
C LEU A 397 3.92 9.71 -23.14
N HIS A 398 4.72 8.68 -22.77
CA HIS A 398 6.08 8.44 -23.28
C HIS A 398 7.08 9.58 -22.99
N ASP A 399 6.85 10.39 -21.93
CA ASP A 399 7.82 11.38 -21.47
C ASP A 399 8.70 10.80 -20.35
N ASP A 400 9.96 10.57 -20.66
CA ASP A 400 10.96 10.07 -19.73
C ASP A 400 12.07 11.10 -19.42
N SER A 401 11.85 12.37 -19.76
CA SER A 401 12.87 13.42 -19.64
C SER A 401 13.37 13.59 -18.22
N LEU A 402 12.47 13.66 -17.23
CA LEU A 402 12.82 13.78 -15.80
C LEU A 402 13.54 12.53 -15.28
N VAL A 403 13.13 11.36 -15.74
CA VAL A 403 13.77 10.07 -15.38
C VAL A 403 15.21 10.04 -15.87
N LYS A 404 15.46 10.41 -17.14
CA LYS A 404 16.81 10.49 -17.72
C LYS A 404 17.68 11.51 -17.01
N GLU A 405 17.12 12.64 -16.61
CA GLU A 405 17.84 13.67 -15.85
C GLU A 405 18.29 13.12 -14.49
N ILE A 406 17.41 12.49 -13.72
CA ILE A 406 17.75 11.88 -12.43
C ILE A 406 18.78 10.76 -12.59
N GLN A 407 18.64 9.90 -13.59
CA GLN A 407 19.62 8.86 -13.87
C GLN A 407 21.01 9.43 -14.18
N SER A 408 21.05 10.59 -14.86
CA SER A 408 22.32 11.31 -15.09
C SER A 408 22.94 11.83 -13.78
N TYR A 409 22.14 12.40 -12.87
CA TYR A 409 22.61 12.80 -11.54
C TYR A 409 23.14 11.61 -10.72
N MET A 410 22.40 10.51 -10.71
CA MET A 410 22.80 9.28 -10.01
C MET A 410 24.13 8.73 -10.56
N SER A 411 24.23 8.61 -11.89
CA SER A 411 25.43 8.08 -12.56
C SER A 411 26.68 8.96 -12.37
N SER A 412 26.50 10.28 -12.22
CA SER A 412 27.61 11.22 -12.01
C SER A 412 28.02 11.36 -10.54
N GLY A 413 27.33 10.72 -9.60
CA GLY A 413 27.58 10.83 -8.14
C GLY A 413 27.28 12.21 -7.56
N ARG A 414 26.69 13.13 -8.32
CA ARG A 414 26.40 14.52 -7.91
C ARG A 414 25.05 14.71 -7.21
N LEU A 415 24.34 13.62 -6.97
CA LEU A 415 23.00 13.69 -6.37
C LEU A 415 23.00 14.28 -4.95
N SER A 416 24.08 14.05 -4.17
CA SER A 416 24.22 14.58 -2.81
C SER A 416 24.45 16.10 -2.75
N GLU A 417 24.85 16.72 -3.88
CA GLU A 417 25.15 18.15 -3.98
C GLU A 417 24.06 18.93 -4.72
N ALA A 418 23.05 18.24 -5.29
CA ALA A 418 22.05 18.85 -6.14
C ALA A 418 20.88 19.43 -5.32
N GLU A 419 20.48 20.66 -5.64
CA GLU A 419 19.18 21.20 -5.20
C GLU A 419 18.07 20.67 -6.15
N LEU A 420 17.41 19.60 -5.75
CA LEU A 420 16.36 18.98 -6.57
C LEU A 420 15.04 19.76 -6.46
N SER A 421 14.41 20.03 -7.59
CA SER A 421 13.02 20.52 -7.64
C SER A 421 12.03 19.45 -7.14
N PRO A 422 10.79 19.82 -6.74
CA PRO A 422 9.76 18.85 -6.36
C PRO A 422 9.51 17.77 -7.43
N ALA A 423 9.54 18.13 -8.70
CA ALA A 423 9.42 17.21 -9.82
C ALA A 423 10.59 16.21 -9.89
N GLN A 424 11.82 16.67 -9.72
CA GLN A 424 13.02 15.83 -9.69
C GLN A 424 13.04 14.91 -8.48
N TRP A 425 12.58 15.37 -7.31
CA TRP A 425 12.40 14.50 -6.13
C TRP A 425 11.45 13.35 -6.41
N SER A 426 10.32 13.64 -7.03
CA SER A 426 9.34 12.62 -7.38
C SER A 426 9.87 11.67 -8.46
N ALA A 427 10.66 12.18 -9.42
CA ALA A 427 11.37 11.36 -10.40
C ALA A 427 12.37 10.41 -9.73
N LEU A 428 13.11 10.91 -8.73
CA LEU A 428 14.04 10.09 -7.96
C LEU A 428 13.32 8.94 -7.25
N VAL A 429 12.22 9.24 -6.56
CA VAL A 429 11.38 8.21 -5.91
C VAL A 429 10.91 7.18 -6.93
N PHE A 430 10.40 7.64 -8.09
CA PHE A 430 9.96 6.74 -9.16
C PHE A 430 11.09 5.86 -9.67
N VAL A 431 12.25 6.43 -9.98
CA VAL A 431 13.42 5.68 -10.47
C VAL A 431 13.85 4.64 -9.44
N LEU A 432 13.93 4.99 -8.16
CA LEU A 432 14.30 4.07 -7.09
C LEU A 432 13.29 2.92 -6.94
N LEU A 433 11.99 3.23 -6.93
CA LEU A 433 10.95 2.21 -6.84
C LEU A 433 10.87 1.30 -8.07
N THR A 434 11.32 1.80 -9.23
CA THR A 434 11.29 1.06 -10.49
C THR A 434 12.65 0.49 -10.90
N SER A 435 13.72 0.74 -10.14
CA SER A 435 15.05 0.14 -10.40
C SER A 435 15.03 -1.37 -10.18
N GLU A 436 15.96 -2.08 -10.86
CA GLU A 436 16.18 -3.52 -10.62
C GLU A 436 17.02 -3.80 -9.37
N GLU A 437 17.56 -2.73 -8.74
CA GLU A 437 18.30 -2.86 -7.50
C GLU A 437 17.38 -3.29 -6.37
N ASP A 438 17.82 -4.23 -5.57
CA ASP A 438 17.12 -4.67 -4.38
C ASP A 438 16.98 -3.50 -3.39
N LEU A 439 15.74 -3.08 -3.15
CA LEU A 439 15.41 -2.09 -2.13
C LEU A 439 15.47 -2.68 -0.70
N GLU A 440 16.16 -3.80 -0.53
CA GLU A 440 16.32 -4.42 0.78
C GLU A 440 16.99 -3.49 1.78
N VAL A 441 17.99 -2.71 1.32
CA VAL A 441 18.75 -1.78 2.14
C VAL A 441 18.62 -0.36 1.62
N PHE A 442 18.03 0.52 2.44
CA PHE A 442 17.98 1.96 2.17
C PHE A 442 19.12 2.69 2.88
N GLU A 443 19.98 3.37 2.11
CA GLU A 443 21.12 4.15 2.61
C GLU A 443 20.96 5.63 2.23
N LEU A 444 20.64 6.49 3.21
CA LEU A 444 20.47 7.92 2.94
C LEU A 444 21.79 8.64 2.62
N GLN A 445 22.93 8.07 3.03
CA GLN A 445 24.26 8.61 2.72
C GLN A 445 24.52 8.72 1.21
N LYS A 446 23.83 7.93 0.39
CA LYS A 446 23.91 7.99 -1.09
C LYS A 446 23.17 9.20 -1.68
N PHE A 447 22.36 9.89 -0.87
CA PHE A 447 21.50 11.01 -1.26
C PHE A 447 21.85 12.27 -0.48
N ILE A 448 20.91 13.23 -0.41
CA ILE A 448 21.06 14.47 0.36
C ILE A 448 20.79 14.17 1.84
N LYS A 449 21.75 14.48 2.70
CA LYS A 449 21.67 14.23 4.14
C LYS A 449 20.79 15.27 4.85
N SER A 450 19.47 15.05 4.88
CA SER A 450 18.52 15.96 5.51
C SER A 450 17.19 15.28 5.83
N ASP A 451 16.45 15.83 6.82
CA ASP A 451 15.08 15.42 7.13
C ASP A 451 14.14 15.53 5.93
N GLU A 452 14.30 16.58 5.11
CA GLU A 452 13.46 16.78 3.93
C GLU A 452 13.67 15.66 2.90
N CYS A 453 14.94 15.28 2.66
CA CYS A 453 15.27 14.15 1.78
C CYS A 453 14.67 12.85 2.31
N PHE A 454 14.87 12.54 3.59
CA PHE A 454 14.31 11.35 4.22
C PHE A 454 12.79 11.29 4.08
N LYS A 455 12.10 12.41 4.36
CA LYS A 455 10.64 12.52 4.24
C LYS A 455 10.16 12.30 2.80
N ARG A 456 10.85 12.88 1.81
CA ARG A 456 10.49 12.72 0.40
C ARG A 456 10.74 11.30 -0.12
N LEU A 457 11.76 10.62 0.40
CA LEU A 457 12.06 9.23 0.06
C LEU A 457 11.27 8.20 0.90
N LEU A 458 10.33 8.64 1.74
CA LEU A 458 9.53 7.76 2.59
C LEU A 458 8.82 6.61 1.83
N PRO A 459 8.29 6.80 0.61
CA PRO A 459 7.75 5.69 -0.18
C PRO A 459 8.78 4.59 -0.49
N VAL A 460 10.04 4.96 -0.67
CA VAL A 460 11.17 4.01 -0.86
C VAL A 460 11.53 3.34 0.46
N VAL A 461 11.60 4.13 1.54
CA VAL A 461 11.87 3.66 2.90
C VAL A 461 10.87 2.59 3.35
N ARG A 462 9.60 2.72 2.98
CA ARG A 462 8.53 1.74 3.30
C ARG A 462 8.75 0.36 2.68
N GLU A 463 9.47 0.30 1.56
CA GLU A 463 9.77 -0.97 0.87
C GLU A 463 11.03 -1.64 1.41
N ALA A 464 11.86 -0.92 2.18
CA ALA A 464 13.12 -1.41 2.70
C ALA A 464 12.92 -2.37 3.89
N THR A 465 13.81 -3.34 3.99
CA THR A 465 13.94 -4.23 5.16
C THR A 465 14.91 -3.64 6.18
N ARG A 466 15.91 -2.89 5.70
CA ARG A 466 16.95 -2.27 6.52
C ARG A 466 17.12 -0.80 6.14
N ILE A 467 17.22 0.08 7.13
CA ILE A 467 17.44 1.52 6.97
C ILE A 467 18.77 1.89 7.62
N LEU A 468 19.72 2.36 6.82
CA LEU A 468 21.02 2.84 7.25
C LEU A 468 21.10 4.34 6.98
N VAL A 469 20.91 5.15 8.01
CA VAL A 469 20.82 6.62 7.90
C VAL A 469 21.70 7.31 8.95
N SER A 470 22.79 6.67 9.33
CA SER A 470 23.76 7.24 10.26
C SER A 470 24.45 8.47 9.67
N GLU A 471 24.80 9.45 10.51
CA GLU A 471 25.49 10.70 10.12
C GLU A 471 24.77 11.49 9.01
N CYS A 472 23.44 11.52 9.03
CA CYS A 472 22.61 12.17 8.01
C CYS A 472 21.94 13.48 8.47
N ASN A 473 22.32 14.00 9.63
CA ASN A 473 21.77 15.23 10.22
C ASN A 473 20.23 15.21 10.38
N LEU A 474 19.71 14.03 10.76
CA LEU A 474 18.28 13.81 11.00
C LEU A 474 17.89 14.29 12.39
N THR A 475 16.66 14.79 12.50
CA THR A 475 16.08 15.32 13.75
C THR A 475 14.81 14.55 14.13
N GLU A 476 14.08 15.04 15.14
CA GLU A 476 12.75 14.52 15.52
C GLU A 476 11.76 14.43 14.35
N ARG A 477 11.92 15.27 13.31
CA ARG A 477 11.04 15.28 12.13
C ARG A 477 11.12 13.98 11.34
N SER A 478 12.32 13.42 11.20
CA SER A 478 12.51 12.09 10.58
C SER A 478 11.97 10.98 11.48
N CYS A 479 12.10 11.12 12.81
CA CYS A 479 11.52 10.15 13.75
C CYS A 479 9.99 10.09 13.66
N SER A 480 9.32 11.25 13.47
CA SER A 480 7.88 11.32 13.22
C SER A 480 7.48 10.56 11.95
N ALA A 481 8.24 10.73 10.87
CA ALA A 481 8.00 10.01 9.62
C ALA A 481 8.24 8.49 9.81
N LEU A 482 9.32 8.11 10.50
CA LEU A 482 9.66 6.72 10.76
C LEU A 482 8.63 6.03 11.69
N HIS A 483 8.06 6.77 12.64
CA HIS A 483 6.94 6.28 13.45
C HIS A 483 5.80 5.74 12.57
N THR A 484 5.42 6.47 11.51
CA THR A 484 4.36 6.03 10.58
C THR A 484 4.73 4.75 9.84
N VAL A 485 6.01 4.57 9.51
CA VAL A 485 6.51 3.33 8.86
C VAL A 485 6.49 2.16 9.83
N LEU A 486 6.98 2.35 11.06
CA LEU A 486 7.01 1.30 12.09
C LEU A 486 5.61 0.84 12.50
N SER A 487 4.64 1.75 12.49
CA SER A 487 3.24 1.45 12.84
C SER A 487 2.45 0.84 11.70
N SER A 488 2.99 0.84 10.47
CA SER A 488 2.31 0.29 9.29
C SER A 488 2.30 -1.24 9.30
N GLU A 489 1.14 -1.83 9.03
CA GLU A 489 1.01 -3.28 8.83
C GLU A 489 1.86 -3.79 7.65
N SER A 490 2.06 -2.95 6.64
CA SER A 490 2.87 -3.27 5.46
C SER A 490 4.37 -3.21 5.72
N SER A 491 4.82 -2.75 6.88
CA SER A 491 6.24 -2.60 7.18
C SER A 491 6.97 -3.96 7.17
N LYS A 492 8.09 -3.98 6.40
CA LYS A 492 9.03 -5.12 6.34
C LYS A 492 10.29 -4.83 7.16
N LEU A 493 10.31 -3.71 7.87
CA LEU A 493 11.49 -3.15 8.50
C LEU A 493 11.94 -3.97 9.71
N THR A 494 13.16 -4.49 9.65
CA THR A 494 13.78 -5.29 10.70
C THR A 494 14.98 -4.62 11.33
N GLU A 495 15.69 -3.73 10.62
CA GLU A 495 16.89 -3.06 11.11
C GLU A 495 16.86 -1.56 10.79
N VAL A 496 17.16 -0.72 11.79
CA VAL A 496 17.29 0.74 11.65
C VAL A 496 18.56 1.22 12.34
N ASP A 497 19.41 1.92 11.60
CA ASP A 497 20.58 2.61 12.10
C ASP A 497 20.42 4.13 11.94
N LEU A 498 20.19 4.81 13.05
CA LEU A 498 20.05 6.26 13.17
C LEU A 498 21.24 6.91 13.88
N SER A 499 22.33 6.19 14.07
CA SER A 499 23.50 6.63 14.84
C SER A 499 24.03 7.98 14.34
N SER A 500 24.61 8.76 15.24
CA SER A 500 25.24 10.06 14.95
C SER A 500 24.29 11.09 14.28
N ASN A 501 23.04 11.13 14.75
CA ASN A 501 22.05 12.12 14.37
C ASN A 501 21.52 12.84 15.62
N PRO A 502 21.27 14.15 15.57
CA PRO A 502 20.77 14.93 16.71
C PRO A 502 19.25 14.70 16.91
N LEU A 503 18.87 13.49 17.33
CA LEU A 503 17.48 13.10 17.51
C LEU A 503 16.86 13.66 18.79
N GLU A 504 17.71 13.79 19.83
CA GLU A 504 17.30 14.19 21.17
C GLU A 504 16.20 13.30 21.77
N ASP A 505 15.73 13.60 22.97
CA ASP A 505 14.70 12.81 23.65
C ASP A 505 13.34 12.88 22.96
N SER A 506 13.04 14.02 22.28
CA SER A 506 11.80 14.21 21.53
C SER A 506 11.67 13.23 20.38
N GLY A 507 12.74 13.05 19.58
CA GLY A 507 12.77 12.09 18.49
C GLY A 507 12.66 10.64 18.97
N VAL A 508 13.36 10.31 20.04
CA VAL A 508 13.31 8.96 20.62
C VAL A 508 11.92 8.61 21.18
N LYS A 509 11.22 9.58 21.81
CA LYS A 509 9.84 9.37 22.26
C LYS A 509 8.90 9.04 21.10
N LEU A 510 9.08 9.65 19.93
CA LEU A 510 8.31 9.34 18.72
C LEU A 510 8.62 7.94 18.18
N LEU A 511 9.91 7.56 18.16
CA LEU A 511 10.32 6.19 17.78
C LEU A 511 9.74 5.15 18.74
N CYS A 512 9.76 5.41 20.04
CA CYS A 512 9.19 4.54 21.06
C CYS A 512 7.69 4.32 20.87
N ALA A 513 6.95 5.33 20.42
CA ALA A 513 5.54 5.18 20.08
C ALA A 513 5.35 4.20 18.89
N GLY A 514 6.24 4.24 17.90
CA GLY A 514 6.26 3.28 16.78
C GLY A 514 6.65 1.86 17.22
N LEU A 515 7.64 1.73 18.12
CA LEU A 515 8.07 0.43 18.65
C LEU A 515 6.98 -0.28 19.46
N LYS A 516 6.10 0.46 20.12
CA LYS A 516 4.95 -0.09 20.87
C LYS A 516 3.82 -0.57 19.94
N SER A 517 3.88 -0.26 18.65
CA SER A 517 2.85 -0.71 17.70
C SER A 517 2.87 -2.24 17.59
N PRO A 518 1.70 -2.91 17.61
CA PRO A 518 1.62 -4.35 17.41
C PRO A 518 2.10 -4.78 16.00
N ASN A 519 2.18 -3.84 15.06
CA ASN A 519 2.64 -4.09 13.70
C ASN A 519 4.16 -3.95 13.54
N CYS A 520 4.87 -3.48 14.57
CA CYS A 520 6.30 -3.25 14.53
C CYS A 520 7.06 -4.57 14.51
N LYS A 521 7.89 -4.77 13.47
CA LYS A 521 8.73 -5.97 13.28
C LYS A 521 10.21 -5.68 13.46
N LEU A 522 10.54 -4.54 14.07
CA LEU A 522 11.91 -4.11 14.22
C LEU A 522 12.64 -5.01 15.24
N GLU A 523 13.75 -5.60 14.78
CA GLU A 523 14.61 -6.48 15.58
C GLU A 523 15.88 -5.75 16.05
N LYS A 524 16.40 -4.81 15.21
CA LYS A 524 17.66 -4.11 15.47
C LYS A 524 17.49 -2.61 15.35
N LEU A 525 17.87 -1.90 16.42
CA LEU A 525 17.85 -0.44 16.49
C LEU A 525 19.19 0.10 16.98
N ARG A 526 19.82 0.97 16.19
CA ARG A 526 21.04 1.67 16.57
C ARG A 526 20.78 3.17 16.70
N LEU A 527 21.10 3.68 17.88
CA LEU A 527 20.91 5.06 18.33
C LEU A 527 22.19 5.62 18.99
N SER A 528 23.37 5.16 18.56
CA SER A 528 24.60 5.67 19.15
C SER A 528 24.83 7.14 18.78
N ASP A 529 25.37 7.92 19.71
CA ASP A 529 25.66 9.35 19.54
C ASP A 529 24.46 10.20 19.05
N CYS A 530 23.26 9.97 19.65
CA CYS A 530 22.01 10.65 19.24
C CYS A 530 21.54 11.74 20.22
N SER A 531 22.38 12.16 21.17
CA SER A 531 22.07 13.17 22.19
C SER A 531 20.86 12.80 23.08
N ILE A 532 20.76 11.53 23.41
CA ILE A 532 19.68 10.98 24.26
C ILE A 532 20.08 11.15 25.71
N THR A 533 19.16 11.67 26.51
CA THR A 533 19.32 11.85 27.97
C THR A 533 18.41 10.90 28.75
N GLU A 534 18.38 11.07 30.07
CA GLU A 534 17.58 10.27 31.01
C GLU A 534 16.10 10.14 30.59
N GLU A 535 15.50 11.19 30.00
CA GLU A 535 14.11 11.15 29.54
C GLU A 535 13.90 10.21 28.35
N GLY A 536 14.84 10.20 27.41
CA GLY A 536 14.81 9.30 26.26
C GLY A 536 15.01 7.83 26.69
N TYR A 537 15.90 7.59 27.65
CA TYR A 537 16.09 6.27 28.23
C TYR A 537 14.84 5.75 28.96
N ALA A 538 14.10 6.63 29.65
CA ALA A 538 12.84 6.26 30.27
C ALA A 538 11.79 5.86 29.23
N ALA A 539 11.70 6.58 28.10
CA ALA A 539 10.80 6.24 27.01
C ALA A 539 11.16 4.89 26.35
N LEU A 540 12.47 4.64 26.13
CA LEU A 540 12.98 3.37 25.61
C LEU A 540 12.68 2.20 26.55
N ALA A 541 12.92 2.36 27.84
CA ALA A 541 12.62 1.34 28.84
C ALA A 541 11.14 0.94 28.81
N GLU A 542 10.23 1.90 28.69
CA GLU A 542 8.81 1.63 28.53
C GLU A 542 8.49 0.90 27.19
N ALA A 543 9.15 1.28 26.10
CA ALA A 543 8.90 0.66 24.80
C ALA A 543 9.41 -0.78 24.74
N LEU A 544 10.53 -1.07 25.37
CA LEU A 544 11.13 -2.41 25.41
C LEU A 544 10.24 -3.47 26.06
N LYS A 545 9.33 -3.08 26.94
CA LYS A 545 8.37 -4.03 27.58
C LYS A 545 7.40 -4.67 26.59
N SER A 546 7.14 -4.01 25.46
CA SER A 546 6.18 -4.47 24.45
C SER A 546 6.76 -4.58 23.04
N SER A 547 8.05 -4.27 22.84
CA SER A 547 8.72 -4.35 21.53
C SER A 547 9.27 -5.76 21.27
N HIS A 548 9.61 -6.01 19.99
CA HIS A 548 10.24 -7.24 19.52
C HIS A 548 11.75 -7.05 19.26
N LEU A 549 12.35 -6.01 19.86
CA LEU A 549 13.77 -5.71 19.67
C LEU A 549 14.65 -6.81 20.24
N ILE A 550 15.66 -7.21 19.43
CA ILE A 550 16.69 -8.18 19.79
C ILE A 550 18.02 -7.48 20.06
N GLU A 551 18.34 -6.44 19.26
CA GLU A 551 19.59 -5.68 19.37
C GLU A 551 19.29 -4.18 19.53
N LEU A 552 19.89 -3.53 20.56
CA LEU A 552 19.79 -2.10 20.82
C LEU A 552 21.18 -1.51 21.09
N ASP A 553 21.58 -0.50 20.29
CA ASP A 553 22.82 0.22 20.47
C ASP A 553 22.55 1.66 20.92
N LEU A 554 23.00 2.02 22.11
CA LEU A 554 22.83 3.34 22.75
C LEU A 554 24.17 4.00 23.09
N ARG A 555 25.27 3.50 22.53
CA ARG A 555 26.61 4.05 22.80
C ARG A 555 26.67 5.55 22.53
N GLY A 556 27.42 6.27 23.31
CA GLY A 556 27.64 7.70 23.10
C GLY A 556 26.52 8.61 23.56
N ASN A 557 25.50 8.11 24.25
CA ASN A 557 24.45 8.89 24.88
C ASN A 557 24.68 9.00 26.40
N ASP A 558 23.91 9.90 27.05
CA ASP A 558 24.00 10.13 28.50
C ASP A 558 22.76 9.59 29.22
N PRO A 559 22.83 8.34 29.76
CA PRO A 559 21.69 7.72 30.43
C PRO A 559 21.36 8.32 31.81
N GLY A 560 22.28 9.05 32.45
CA GLY A 560 22.18 9.38 33.86
C GLY A 560 22.04 8.12 34.74
N ALA A 561 22.00 8.31 36.03
CA ALA A 561 21.85 7.17 36.98
C ALA A 561 20.46 6.51 36.87
N SER A 562 19.41 7.26 36.63
CA SER A 562 18.05 6.73 36.54
C SER A 562 17.79 6.01 35.22
N GLY A 563 18.35 6.46 34.10
CA GLY A 563 18.22 5.79 32.82
C GLY A 563 18.83 4.39 32.81
N VAL A 564 20.02 4.24 33.40
CA VAL A 564 20.65 2.93 33.59
C VAL A 564 19.78 2.02 34.45
N LYS A 565 19.25 2.52 35.57
CA LYS A 565 18.38 1.73 36.44
C LYS A 565 17.11 1.28 35.71
N LEU A 566 16.43 2.16 34.96
CA LEU A 566 15.22 1.83 34.23
C LEU A 566 15.47 0.74 33.18
N LEU A 567 16.59 0.81 32.44
CA LEU A 567 16.95 -0.23 31.47
C LEU A 567 17.25 -1.57 32.17
N THR A 568 17.95 -1.54 33.28
CA THR A 568 18.25 -2.76 34.03
C THR A 568 17.01 -3.41 34.60
N ASP A 569 16.05 -2.62 35.08
CA ASP A 569 14.74 -3.13 35.53
C ASP A 569 13.97 -3.84 34.40
N VAL A 570 14.03 -3.31 33.17
CA VAL A 570 13.39 -3.93 31.98
C VAL A 570 14.12 -5.21 31.57
N LEU A 571 15.45 -5.25 31.63
CA LEU A 571 16.23 -6.47 31.33
C LEU A 571 15.95 -7.62 32.30
N GLN A 572 15.42 -7.35 33.49
CA GLN A 572 14.97 -8.37 34.43
C GLN A 572 13.57 -8.93 34.12
N ASP A 573 12.81 -8.26 33.25
CA ASP A 573 11.49 -8.72 32.82
C ASP A 573 11.63 -9.97 31.94
N PRO A 574 11.02 -11.11 32.32
CA PRO A 574 11.07 -12.34 31.54
C PRO A 574 10.43 -12.22 30.14
N HIS A 575 9.65 -11.17 29.89
CA HIS A 575 9.04 -10.90 28.58
C HIS A 575 9.90 -10.02 27.68
N CYS A 576 11.02 -9.48 28.18
CA CYS A 576 11.94 -8.68 27.39
C CYS A 576 12.68 -9.56 26.36
N THR A 577 12.53 -9.23 25.08
CA THR A 577 13.13 -9.98 23.95
C THR A 577 14.56 -9.56 23.62
N LEU A 578 15.09 -8.55 24.31
CA LEU A 578 16.40 -7.98 24.01
C LEU A 578 17.53 -8.95 24.35
N GLU A 579 18.35 -9.31 23.34
CA GLU A 579 19.51 -10.23 23.50
C GLU A 579 20.82 -9.45 23.58
N THR A 580 20.93 -8.33 22.84
CA THR A 580 22.15 -7.53 22.78
C THR A 580 21.84 -6.07 23.12
N LEU A 581 22.54 -5.55 24.13
CA LEU A 581 22.49 -4.14 24.51
C LEU A 581 23.90 -3.57 24.54
N SER A 582 24.14 -2.51 23.74
CA SER A 582 25.39 -1.77 23.71
C SER A 582 25.21 -0.44 24.42
N LEU A 583 25.92 -0.24 25.52
CA LEU A 583 25.89 0.98 26.30
C LEU A 583 27.34 1.45 26.48
N LEU A 584 27.64 2.73 26.24
CA LEU A 584 28.71 3.45 26.92
C LEU A 584 29.00 4.86 26.42
N LYS A 585 29.17 5.76 27.37
CA LYS A 585 30.12 6.89 27.36
C LYS A 585 30.65 7.16 28.77
N SER A 586 31.68 7.89 28.88
CA SER A 586 32.77 8.22 29.74
C SER A 586 32.52 8.46 31.25
N GLU A 587 31.33 8.36 31.80
CA GLU A 587 31.07 8.43 33.23
C GLU A 587 30.70 7.05 33.80
N ALA A 588 31.43 6.08 33.32
CA ALA A 588 31.19 4.65 33.45
C ALA A 588 31.25 4.10 34.86
N GLU A 589 31.72 4.83 35.88
CA GLU A 589 31.85 4.25 37.22
C GLU A 589 30.50 3.97 37.86
N GLU A 590 29.54 4.89 37.78
CA GLU A 590 28.18 4.68 38.31
C GLU A 590 27.38 3.68 37.49
N ALA A 591 27.49 3.74 36.14
CA ALA A 591 26.82 2.81 35.23
C ALA A 591 27.36 1.37 35.42
N CYS A 592 28.68 1.21 35.55
CA CYS A 592 29.30 -0.11 35.86
C CYS A 592 28.93 -0.61 37.26
N ALA A 593 28.79 0.27 38.24
CA ALA A 593 28.36 -0.13 39.57
C ALA A 593 26.92 -0.65 39.60
N SER A 594 26.01 0.09 38.96
CA SER A 594 24.59 -0.31 38.83
C SER A 594 24.41 -1.58 38.00
N LEU A 595 25.14 -1.72 36.87
CA LEU A 595 25.16 -2.97 36.09
C LEU A 595 25.73 -4.16 36.88
N THR A 596 26.76 -3.94 37.68
CA THR A 596 27.35 -4.99 38.52
C THR A 596 26.38 -5.47 39.61
N GLU A 597 25.62 -4.56 40.18
CA GLU A 597 24.62 -4.87 41.20
C GLU A 597 23.45 -5.69 40.64
N VAL A 598 23.04 -5.40 39.39
CA VAL A 598 21.91 -6.07 38.73
C VAL A 598 22.30 -7.38 38.07
N LEU A 599 23.48 -7.47 37.45
CA LEU A 599 23.95 -8.68 36.77
C LEU A 599 24.38 -9.78 37.74
N GLY A 600 24.84 -9.41 38.93
CA GLY A 600 25.31 -10.38 39.94
C GLY A 600 24.31 -11.46 40.40
N PRO A 601 22.99 -11.18 40.50
CA PRO A 601 22.03 -12.18 40.98
C PRO A 601 21.26 -12.93 39.86
N ASN A 602 21.47 -12.66 38.57
CA ASN A 602 20.59 -13.19 37.53
C ASN A 602 21.23 -14.27 36.64
N PRO A 603 20.85 -15.57 36.80
CA PRO A 603 21.39 -16.69 36.02
C PRO A 603 20.86 -16.75 34.56
N LEU A 604 19.96 -15.84 34.14
CA LEU A 604 19.34 -15.86 32.82
C LEU A 604 20.05 -14.99 31.76
N LEU A 605 21.10 -14.27 32.12
CA LEU A 605 21.85 -13.41 31.18
C LEU A 605 22.95 -14.20 30.43
N GLN A 606 22.56 -15.15 29.61
CA GLN A 606 23.35 -15.69 28.50
C GLN A 606 23.27 -14.73 27.31
N ARG A 607 23.49 -13.43 27.47
CA ARG A 607 23.29 -12.41 26.48
C ARG A 607 24.61 -11.70 26.16
N GLU A 608 24.74 -11.21 24.92
CA GLU A 608 25.90 -10.43 24.48
C GLU A 608 25.79 -9.00 25.04
N LEU A 609 26.76 -8.58 25.84
CA LEU A 609 26.88 -7.24 26.37
C LEU A 609 28.11 -6.56 25.75
N ASP A 610 27.93 -5.53 24.92
CA ASP A 610 29.00 -4.73 24.34
C ASP A 610 29.21 -3.45 25.17
N LEU A 611 30.29 -3.41 25.90
CA LEU A 611 30.73 -2.29 26.74
C LEU A 611 31.92 -1.57 26.07
N SER A 612 32.03 -1.54 24.75
CA SER A 612 33.11 -0.89 24.02
C SER A 612 32.95 0.62 23.98
N GLY A 613 33.50 1.32 24.94
CA GLY A 613 33.60 2.77 25.08
C GLY A 613 34.77 3.18 25.94
N LYS A 614 34.99 4.48 26.15
CA LYS A 614 36.06 4.96 27.02
C LYS A 614 35.69 4.72 28.49
N ILE A 615 36.13 3.61 29.06
CA ILE A 615 36.14 3.43 30.52
C ILE A 615 37.35 4.21 31.05
N SER A 616 37.14 5.37 31.64
CA SER A 616 38.18 6.14 32.29
C SER A 616 38.11 5.91 33.79
N GLY A 617 39.03 5.12 34.32
CA GLY A 617 39.24 4.95 35.75
C GLY A 617 39.54 3.51 36.22
N ASP A 618 40.40 3.40 37.20
CA ASP A 618 40.81 2.10 37.80
C ASP A 618 39.65 1.38 38.51
N SER A 619 38.63 2.11 38.96
CA SER A 619 37.48 1.59 39.70
C SER A 619 36.53 0.80 38.83
N GLY A 620 36.14 1.30 37.63
CA GLY A 620 35.25 0.59 36.70
C GLY A 620 35.86 -0.71 36.17
N VAL A 621 37.18 -0.72 35.93
CA VAL A 621 37.92 -1.94 35.50
C VAL A 621 37.94 -2.99 36.63
N LYS A 622 38.08 -2.56 37.88
CA LYS A 622 38.06 -3.49 39.04
C LYS A 622 36.68 -4.10 39.25
N GLN A 623 35.63 -3.32 39.11
CA GLN A 623 34.26 -3.77 39.23
C GLN A 623 33.88 -4.75 38.10
N LEU A 624 34.21 -4.44 36.85
CA LEU A 624 34.05 -5.37 35.71
C LEU A 624 34.86 -6.67 35.91
N SER A 625 36.10 -6.56 36.42
CA SER A 625 36.93 -7.73 36.71
C SER A 625 36.39 -8.58 37.85
N ALA A 626 35.68 -7.98 38.80
CA ALA A 626 35.01 -8.70 39.87
C ALA A 626 33.78 -9.45 39.35
N LEU A 627 33.01 -8.81 38.43
CA LEU A 627 31.84 -9.38 37.79
C LEU A 627 32.20 -10.60 36.93
N LEU A 628 33.29 -10.52 36.16
CA LEU A 628 33.79 -11.63 35.33
C LEU A 628 34.35 -12.80 36.14
N LYS A 629 34.65 -12.60 37.43
CA LYS A 629 35.11 -13.65 38.33
C LYS A 629 33.95 -14.38 39.02
N ASP A 630 32.72 -13.85 38.94
CA ASP A 630 31.55 -14.52 39.52
C ASP A 630 31.13 -15.69 38.61
N PRO A 631 31.12 -16.93 39.11
CA PRO A 631 30.77 -18.12 38.36
C PRO A 631 29.29 -18.13 37.88
N HIS A 632 28.44 -17.26 38.43
CA HIS A 632 27.02 -17.13 38.07
C HIS A 632 26.75 -16.06 37.01
N CYS A 633 27.73 -15.22 36.68
CA CYS A 633 27.63 -14.17 35.69
C CYS A 633 28.63 -14.44 34.54
N ARG A 634 28.23 -15.26 33.57
CA ARG A 634 29.03 -15.51 32.36
C ARG A 634 28.20 -15.13 31.13
N PRO A 635 28.31 -13.88 30.65
CA PRO A 635 27.76 -13.56 29.33
C PRO A 635 28.48 -14.41 28.27
N GLU A 636 27.75 -14.95 27.30
CA GLU A 636 28.34 -15.74 26.21
C GLU A 636 29.33 -14.94 25.37
N ARG A 637 29.14 -13.63 25.27
CA ARG A 637 30.06 -12.68 24.61
C ARG A 637 30.06 -11.34 25.33
N LEU A 638 31.24 -10.95 25.84
CA LEU A 638 31.49 -9.61 26.38
C LEU A 638 32.52 -8.91 25.49
N ARG A 639 32.14 -7.75 24.89
CA ARG A 639 33.07 -6.87 24.19
C ARG A 639 33.37 -5.66 25.06
N CYS A 640 34.62 -5.46 25.42
CA CYS A 640 35.08 -4.31 26.19
C CYS A 640 36.40 -3.78 25.60
N VAL A 641 36.45 -2.49 25.25
CA VAL A 641 37.69 -1.80 24.84
C VAL A 641 38.06 -0.82 25.94
N VAL A 642 39.14 -1.12 26.66
CA VAL A 642 39.69 -0.26 27.70
C VAL A 642 40.83 0.59 27.16
N TRP A 643 40.72 1.91 27.22
CA TRP A 643 41.80 2.82 26.84
C TRP A 643 42.55 3.29 28.08
N PHE A 644 43.83 2.88 28.20
CA PHE A 644 44.75 3.46 29.18
C PHE A 644 45.38 4.73 28.60
N LEU A 645 45.11 5.87 29.20
CA LEU A 645 45.90 7.09 29.01
C LEU A 645 47.13 7.00 29.90
N HIS A 646 48.15 6.32 29.49
CA HIS A 646 49.58 6.64 29.58
C HIS A 646 50.43 5.50 29.02
N LEU A 647 51.16 5.81 27.96
CA LEU A 647 52.31 5.13 27.39
C LEU A 647 52.15 3.68 26.92
N ILE A 648 52.26 3.57 25.57
CA ILE A 648 52.71 2.42 24.80
C ILE A 648 51.64 1.34 24.53
N PHE A 649 51.12 1.38 23.29
CA PHE A 649 50.65 0.26 22.46
C PHE A 649 50.37 -1.07 23.19
N PHE A 650 49.14 -1.33 23.50
CA PHE A 650 48.56 -2.68 23.43
C PHE A 650 47.01 -2.55 23.48
N SER A 651 46.37 -2.76 22.35
CA SER A 651 44.93 -3.10 22.33
C SER A 651 44.79 -4.54 22.77
N VAL A 652 44.30 -4.78 23.97
CA VAL A 652 43.91 -6.13 24.37
C VAL A 652 42.43 -6.29 24.06
N VAL A 653 42.14 -7.02 23.01
CA VAL A 653 40.80 -7.55 22.75
C VAL A 653 40.71 -8.86 23.52
N VAL A 654 39.98 -8.86 24.61
CA VAL A 654 39.65 -10.11 25.32
C VAL A 654 38.32 -10.60 24.71
N VAL A 655 38.42 -11.63 23.87
CA VAL A 655 37.28 -12.46 23.46
C VAL A 655 37.32 -13.68 24.37
N VAL A 656 36.33 -13.83 25.25
CA VAL A 656 36.15 -15.04 26.03
C VAL A 656 34.97 -15.83 25.47
#